data_ced40adc7ddb4ae2a87b09b5fb9bd16e
#
_entry.id   ced40adc7ddb4ae2a87b09b5fb9bd16e
#
_cell.length_a   1.000
_cell.length_b   1.000
_cell.length_c   1.000
_cell.angle_alpha   90.00
_cell.angle_beta   90.00
_cell.angle_gamma   90.00
#
_symmetry.space_group_name_H-M   'P 1'
#
loop_
_entity.id
_entity.type
_entity.pdbx_description
1 polymer ?
#
loop_
_entity_poly.entity_id
_entity_poly.type
_entity_poly.pdbx_seq_one_letter_code
_entity_poly.pdbx_strand_id
1 'polypeptide(L)'
;MSLVQSTAAMSFFRLSNLRCKSILGCGAFFILAALASPAATLPTGFTETEFGGSLSGAPTAMEFSPDGRLFICLQTGQVRIIKNGSLLATPFLSLSVDSSGERGLLGVAFDPNFFTNHYVYVYYTVPTFPIHNRVSRFTAAGDVTAPGSEVVILNLDNLSSATNHNGGALHFGPDGKLYIGVGENANGANAQTLSNLLGKVLRINSNGSIPTDNPFYNSATGNNRAIWALGLRNPFTFAFQPGMTRMFINDVGESTYEEINDGIAGSNYGWPVTEGPTNNPSFRSPIYFYQHDIGCAIVGGAFYNPPVLQFPSSYLGKYFFADLCAGWIHVFNPASGMTTDFASGINTPVDLHVGPDGALYYLDRGSGGQVFRVSALPAQALNISGRAAVETGQGVAISGFIVTGTVPKRVGVRAIGPSLANFGIADALMDPVLQLNRADGSLVMANDNWKNTQQAQLMAAGLAPANDNEAALIATLPAGNYSAIVSGKNGGTGVALAEVYDLDPTSNSRLANVSTRAHVGTDSDVLISGFITGNRIGATRVAIRALGPSLQKFGIANPLPDPQLALVNANGTLLASDDDWQTHQAQAAAITSYGLAPSNNLESAIAISLAPGSYTAIVTGKNNQTGVALIEVYDEQ
;
A
#
# COMPACT_ATOMS: atom_id res chain seq x y z
N MET A 1 -41.48 9.34 42.49
CA MET A 1 -40.36 8.56 42.97
C MET A 1 -39.27 8.68 41.95
N SER A 2 -38.15 9.27 42.33
CA SER A 2 -37.11 9.82 41.47
C SER A 2 -36.30 8.74 40.77
N LEU A 3 -36.30 8.78 39.44
CA LEU A 3 -35.31 8.09 38.60
C LEU A 3 -33.98 8.87 38.67
N VAL A 4 -32.99 8.25 39.26
CA VAL A 4 -31.60 8.75 39.23
C VAL A 4 -31.04 8.42 37.84
N GLN A 5 -30.88 9.45 37.00
CA GLN A 5 -30.13 9.36 35.77
C GLN A 5 -28.64 9.27 36.10
N SER A 6 -28.04 8.10 35.89
CA SER A 6 -26.58 7.92 35.89
C SER A 6 -26.06 8.26 34.50
N THR A 7 -25.58 9.47 34.30
CA THR A 7 -24.83 9.87 33.11
C THR A 7 -23.41 9.31 33.19
N ALA A 8 -23.16 8.23 32.42
CA ALA A 8 -21.79 7.80 32.14
C ALA A 8 -21.21 8.74 31.08
N ALA A 9 -20.47 9.79 31.50
CA ALA A 9 -19.75 10.67 30.61
C ALA A 9 -18.57 9.92 30.00
N MET A 10 -18.62 9.64 28.71
CA MET A 10 -17.44 9.27 27.91
C MET A 10 -16.53 10.50 27.80
N SER A 11 -15.37 10.45 28.43
CA SER A 11 -14.33 11.47 28.30
C SER A 11 -13.59 11.25 26.99
N PHE A 12 -13.94 11.99 25.94
CA PHE A 12 -13.22 12.03 24.68
C PHE A 12 -12.15 13.11 24.71
N PHE A 13 -10.99 12.80 24.16
CA PHE A 13 -9.85 13.73 24.04
C PHE A 13 -10.26 15.02 23.33
N ARG A 14 -9.97 16.16 23.97
CA ARG A 14 -10.12 17.49 23.39
C ARG A 14 -9.00 17.75 22.40
N LEU A 15 -9.34 17.95 21.14
CA LEU A 15 -8.50 18.66 20.19
C LEU A 15 -8.47 20.14 20.56
N SER A 16 -7.27 20.68 20.82
CA SER A 16 -7.03 22.06 21.19
C SER A 16 -7.34 23.00 20.02
N ASN A 17 -8.26 23.95 20.23
CA ASN A 17 -8.53 25.08 19.33
C ASN A 17 -7.35 26.04 19.28
N LEU A 18 -6.63 26.11 18.16
CA LEU A 18 -5.78 27.25 17.82
C LEU A 18 -6.64 28.41 17.32
N ARG A 19 -6.77 29.45 18.11
CA ARG A 19 -7.34 30.73 17.69
C ARG A 19 -6.34 31.49 16.82
N CYS A 20 -6.66 31.69 15.55
CA CYS A 20 -5.95 32.61 14.66
C CYS A 20 -6.40 34.06 14.99
N LYS A 21 -5.47 34.91 15.42
CA LYS A 21 -5.69 36.35 15.52
C LYS A 21 -5.44 36.99 14.16
N SER A 22 -6.44 37.69 13.66
CA SER A 22 -6.39 38.49 12.43
C SER A 22 -5.42 39.67 12.57
N ILE A 23 -4.46 39.77 11.64
CA ILE A 23 -3.75 41.01 11.33
C ILE A 23 -3.99 41.29 9.83
N LEU A 24 -4.70 42.38 9.55
CA LEU A 24 -4.82 42.94 8.19
C LEU A 24 -3.47 43.55 7.80
N GLY A 25 -2.84 42.96 6.78
CA GLY A 25 -1.76 43.56 6.04
C GLY A 25 -2.03 43.36 4.54
N CYS A 26 -2.35 44.43 3.80
CA CYS A 26 -2.43 44.44 2.35
C CYS A 26 -1.04 44.18 1.74
N GLY A 27 -0.75 42.93 1.38
CA GLY A 27 0.36 42.55 0.53
C GLY A 27 -0.18 41.97 -0.76
N ALA A 28 0.16 42.57 -1.88
CA ALA A 28 -0.17 42.04 -3.21
C ALA A 28 0.55 40.69 -3.38
N PHE A 29 -0.19 39.58 -3.25
CA PHE A 29 0.27 38.25 -3.60
C PHE A 29 0.29 38.15 -5.13
N PHE A 30 1.47 38.20 -5.72
CA PHE A 30 1.69 37.60 -7.04
C PHE A 30 1.58 36.08 -6.88
N ILE A 31 0.43 35.54 -7.26
CA ILE A 31 0.29 34.09 -7.46
C ILE A 31 1.10 33.79 -8.73
N LEU A 32 2.36 33.34 -8.57
CA LEU A 32 2.99 32.57 -9.62
C LEU A 32 2.17 31.27 -9.72
N ALA A 33 1.32 31.20 -10.74
CA ALA A 33 0.77 29.92 -11.16
C ALA A 33 1.96 29.08 -11.67
N ALA A 34 2.46 28.17 -10.82
CA ALA A 34 3.29 27.08 -11.30
C ALA A 34 2.44 26.35 -12.34
N LEU A 35 2.91 26.29 -13.58
CA LEU A 35 2.33 25.43 -14.61
C LEU A 35 2.52 24.00 -14.09
N ALA A 36 1.47 23.46 -13.45
CA ALA A 36 1.45 22.05 -13.09
C ALA A 36 1.59 21.26 -14.40
N SER A 37 2.55 20.33 -14.46
CA SER A 37 2.56 19.31 -15.51
C SER A 37 1.16 18.69 -15.55
N PRO A 38 0.58 18.43 -16.74
CA PRO A 38 -0.69 17.74 -16.80
C PRO A 38 -0.56 16.40 -16.08
N ALA A 39 -1.48 16.12 -15.16
CA ALA A 39 -1.51 14.86 -14.44
C ALA A 39 -1.70 13.69 -15.42
N ALA A 40 -1.08 12.55 -15.15
CA ALA A 40 -1.28 11.36 -15.95
C ALA A 40 -2.75 10.94 -15.96
N THR A 41 -3.21 10.42 -17.09
CA THR A 41 -4.52 9.78 -17.20
C THR A 41 -4.44 8.39 -16.59
N LEU A 42 -5.20 8.16 -15.51
CA LEU A 42 -5.21 6.91 -14.75
C LEU A 42 -6.56 6.19 -14.86
N PRO A 43 -6.62 4.87 -14.56
CA PRO A 43 -7.89 4.16 -14.42
C PRO A 43 -8.76 4.78 -13.32
N THR A 44 -10.09 4.68 -13.49
CA THR A 44 -11.04 5.15 -12.47
C THR A 44 -10.72 4.53 -11.10
N GLY A 45 -10.69 5.37 -10.08
CA GLY A 45 -10.40 4.95 -8.71
C GLY A 45 -8.92 5.02 -8.32
N PHE A 46 -8.04 5.48 -9.20
CA PHE A 46 -6.66 5.83 -8.88
C PHE A 46 -6.46 7.34 -8.83
N THR A 47 -5.45 7.77 -8.09
CA THR A 47 -5.00 9.16 -8.01
C THR A 47 -3.49 9.23 -8.11
N GLU A 48 -3.01 10.35 -8.64
CA GLU A 48 -1.60 10.69 -8.72
C GLU A 48 -1.30 11.88 -7.82
N THR A 49 -0.15 11.86 -7.18
CA THR A 49 0.38 12.98 -6.39
C THR A 49 1.88 13.10 -6.62
N GLU A 50 2.37 14.33 -6.74
CA GLU A 50 3.80 14.60 -6.73
C GLU A 50 4.40 14.21 -5.37
N PHE A 51 5.59 13.57 -5.37
CA PHE A 51 6.26 13.08 -4.17
C PHE A 51 7.65 13.70 -4.03
N GLY A 52 7.80 14.60 -3.07
CA GLY A 52 9.07 15.22 -2.71
C GLY A 52 9.41 16.52 -3.40
N GLY A 53 8.71 16.91 -4.45
CA GLY A 53 8.97 18.14 -5.22
C GLY A 53 10.02 17.97 -6.33
N SER A 54 10.33 19.06 -7.05
CA SER A 54 11.26 19.07 -8.20
C SER A 54 12.68 18.68 -7.78
N LEU A 55 13.28 17.76 -8.52
CA LEU A 55 14.66 17.28 -8.31
C LEU A 55 15.71 18.28 -8.82
N SER A 56 15.32 19.24 -9.67
CA SER A 56 16.20 20.22 -10.31
C SER A 56 17.35 19.58 -11.10
N GLY A 57 17.06 18.49 -11.82
CA GLY A 57 18.03 17.74 -12.62
C GLY A 57 17.38 16.70 -13.51
N ALA A 58 18.18 15.94 -14.25
CA ALA A 58 17.75 14.85 -15.10
C ALA A 58 17.91 13.52 -14.34
N PRO A 59 16.84 12.95 -13.76
CA PRO A 59 16.94 11.68 -13.05
C PRO A 59 17.10 10.49 -14.01
N THR A 60 17.70 9.42 -13.52
CA THR A 60 18.02 8.22 -14.29
C THR A 60 17.52 6.93 -13.64
N ALA A 61 17.50 6.87 -12.32
CA ALA A 61 17.04 5.70 -11.56
C ALA A 61 16.60 6.13 -10.17
N MET A 62 15.77 5.32 -9.54
CA MET A 62 15.39 5.47 -8.14
C MET A 62 15.35 4.12 -7.43
N GLU A 63 15.49 4.08 -6.10
CA GLU A 63 15.36 2.87 -5.30
C GLU A 63 14.95 3.22 -3.87
N PHE A 64 14.03 2.44 -3.30
CA PHE A 64 13.71 2.54 -1.88
C PHE A 64 14.77 1.84 -1.02
N SER A 65 15.33 2.57 -0.07
CA SER A 65 16.16 1.95 0.96
C SER A 65 15.33 1.09 1.90
N PRO A 66 15.93 0.07 2.54
CA PRO A 66 15.22 -0.77 3.51
C PRO A 66 14.58 -0.02 4.67
N ASP A 67 15.05 1.19 4.99
CA ASP A 67 14.49 2.08 6.02
C ASP A 67 13.41 3.06 5.48
N GLY A 68 12.97 2.89 4.24
CA GLY A 68 11.84 3.60 3.64
C GLY A 68 12.14 4.96 3.01
N ARG A 69 13.41 5.39 2.94
CA ARG A 69 13.82 6.58 2.18
C ARG A 69 13.89 6.25 0.69
N LEU A 70 13.51 7.19 -0.18
CA LEU A 70 13.66 7.05 -1.64
C LEU A 70 14.93 7.76 -2.10
N PHE A 71 15.84 7.01 -2.72
CA PHE A 71 17.08 7.52 -3.31
C PHE A 71 16.90 7.67 -4.82
N ILE A 72 17.34 8.81 -5.37
CA ILE A 72 17.20 9.14 -6.79
C ILE A 72 18.56 9.54 -7.35
N CYS A 73 18.98 8.87 -8.42
CA CYS A 73 20.17 9.21 -9.19
C CYS A 73 19.86 10.34 -10.17
N LEU A 74 20.67 11.41 -10.15
CA LEU A 74 20.69 12.42 -11.20
C LEU A 74 21.87 12.15 -12.12
N GLN A 75 21.66 12.22 -13.43
CA GLN A 75 22.65 11.89 -14.45
C GLN A 75 24.00 12.58 -14.22
N THR A 76 23.98 13.80 -13.70
CA THR A 76 25.17 14.64 -13.43
C THR A 76 25.99 14.22 -12.23
N GLY A 77 25.64 13.10 -11.56
CA GLY A 77 26.45 12.48 -10.50
C GLY A 77 25.98 12.71 -9.08
N GLN A 78 24.75 13.20 -8.86
CA GLN A 78 24.18 13.32 -7.53
C GLN A 78 23.21 12.19 -7.22
N VAL A 79 23.25 11.69 -5.99
CA VAL A 79 22.16 10.91 -5.41
C VAL A 79 21.38 11.79 -4.45
N ARG A 80 20.08 11.97 -4.70
CA ARG A 80 19.17 12.77 -3.87
C ARG A 80 18.32 11.83 -3.01
N ILE A 81 17.83 12.32 -1.88
CA ILE A 81 16.94 11.56 -0.98
C ILE A 81 15.62 12.30 -0.82
N ILE A 82 14.52 11.57 -0.98
CA ILE A 82 13.20 11.96 -0.43
C ILE A 82 12.97 11.16 0.84
N LYS A 83 12.72 11.88 1.94
CA LYS A 83 12.48 11.32 3.28
C LYS A 83 11.18 11.88 3.82
N ASN A 84 10.27 11.01 4.22
CA ASN A 84 8.94 11.41 4.73
C ASN A 84 8.19 12.35 3.76
N GLY A 85 8.26 12.08 2.46
CA GLY A 85 7.61 12.87 1.41
C GLY A 85 8.28 14.22 1.10
N SER A 86 9.47 14.51 1.62
CA SER A 86 10.19 15.76 1.40
C SER A 86 11.59 15.52 0.84
N LEU A 87 11.96 16.23 -0.24
CA LEU A 87 13.30 16.22 -0.82
C LEU A 87 14.28 16.88 0.15
N LEU A 88 15.35 16.17 0.52
CA LEU A 88 16.39 16.72 1.37
C LEU A 88 17.25 17.74 0.59
N ALA A 89 17.62 18.85 1.23
CA ALA A 89 18.43 19.91 0.60
C ALA A 89 19.84 19.40 0.24
N THR A 90 20.46 18.60 1.12
CA THR A 90 21.82 18.04 0.92
C THR A 90 21.73 16.75 0.12
N PRO A 91 22.49 16.58 -0.98
CA PRO A 91 22.63 15.30 -1.67
C PRO A 91 23.24 14.24 -0.74
N PHE A 92 22.80 12.99 -0.89
CA PHE A 92 23.43 11.84 -0.22
C PHE A 92 24.87 11.63 -0.71
N LEU A 93 25.08 11.75 -2.02
CA LEU A 93 26.35 11.54 -2.70
C LEU A 93 26.50 12.56 -3.83
N SER A 94 27.73 13.01 -4.08
CA SER A 94 28.07 13.80 -5.27
C SER A 94 29.38 13.24 -5.86
N LEU A 95 29.31 12.76 -7.10
CA LEU A 95 30.42 12.18 -7.85
C LEU A 95 30.73 13.03 -9.09
N SER A 96 31.99 13.10 -9.46
CA SER A 96 32.37 13.55 -10.80
C SER A 96 32.17 12.40 -11.78
N VAL A 97 31.32 12.62 -12.80
CA VAL A 97 30.97 11.61 -13.80
C VAL A 97 31.06 12.18 -15.21
N ASP A 98 31.29 11.34 -16.22
CA ASP A 98 30.99 11.70 -17.61
C ASP A 98 29.49 11.54 -17.84
N SER A 99 28.78 12.65 -18.05
CA SER A 99 27.33 12.68 -18.28
C SER A 99 26.97 12.97 -19.75
N SER A 100 27.85 12.65 -20.68
CA SER A 100 27.61 12.85 -22.12
C SER A 100 26.61 11.83 -22.66
N GLY A 101 25.58 12.27 -23.38
CA GLY A 101 24.54 11.40 -23.93
C GLY A 101 23.79 10.63 -22.84
N GLU A 102 23.84 9.29 -22.86
CA GLU A 102 23.22 8.43 -21.84
C GLU A 102 24.16 8.08 -20.68
N ARG A 103 25.43 8.51 -20.72
CA ARG A 103 26.39 8.31 -19.64
C ARG A 103 26.01 9.11 -18.40
N GLY A 104 26.55 8.75 -17.25
CA GLY A 104 26.33 9.46 -16.00
C GLY A 104 26.27 8.57 -14.78
N LEU A 105 25.56 9.01 -13.78
CA LEU A 105 25.16 8.19 -12.63
C LEU A 105 23.80 7.54 -12.97
N LEU A 106 23.76 6.20 -13.09
CA LEU A 106 22.69 5.49 -13.79
C LEU A 106 21.95 4.46 -12.92
N GLY A 107 22.44 4.14 -11.74
CA GLY A 107 21.79 3.18 -10.87
C GLY A 107 22.21 3.25 -9.42
N VAL A 108 21.32 2.81 -8.52
CA VAL A 108 21.56 2.69 -7.08
C VAL A 108 20.90 1.42 -6.56
N ALA A 109 21.54 0.74 -5.61
CA ALA A 109 20.99 -0.42 -4.91
C ALA A 109 21.48 -0.47 -3.46
N PHE A 110 20.73 -1.18 -2.62
CA PHE A 110 21.05 -1.35 -1.20
C PHE A 110 21.44 -2.79 -0.89
N ASP A 111 22.47 -2.95 -0.03
CA ASP A 111 22.85 -4.27 0.46
C ASP A 111 21.70 -4.93 1.23
N PRO A 112 21.43 -6.23 1.06
CA PRO A 112 20.41 -6.93 1.83
C PRO A 112 20.57 -6.81 3.36
N ASN A 113 21.78 -6.57 3.84
CA ASN A 113 22.10 -6.33 5.25
C ASN A 113 22.26 -4.84 5.58
N PHE A 114 21.62 -3.95 4.83
CA PHE A 114 21.75 -2.49 4.98
C PHE A 114 21.57 -1.98 6.40
N PHE A 115 20.64 -2.53 7.17
CA PHE A 115 20.46 -2.16 8.58
C PHE A 115 21.70 -2.39 9.48
N THR A 116 22.61 -3.27 9.05
CA THR A 116 23.83 -3.60 9.79
C THR A 116 25.07 -2.94 9.20
N ASN A 117 25.21 -2.97 7.87
CA ASN A 117 26.43 -2.55 7.19
C ASN A 117 26.32 -1.17 6.52
N HIS A 118 25.11 -0.68 6.31
CA HIS A 118 24.79 0.61 5.67
C HIS A 118 25.37 0.78 4.26
N TYR A 119 25.54 -0.32 3.50
CA TYR A 119 26.14 -0.29 2.18
C TYR A 119 25.15 0.11 1.10
N VAL A 120 25.58 1.06 0.26
CA VAL A 120 24.86 1.57 -0.92
C VAL A 120 25.76 1.41 -2.14
N TYR A 121 25.25 0.82 -3.21
CA TYR A 121 25.97 0.60 -4.47
C TYR A 121 25.45 1.56 -5.51
N VAL A 122 26.34 2.09 -6.33
CA VAL A 122 25.99 2.97 -7.45
C VAL A 122 26.72 2.54 -8.72
N TYR A 123 26.04 2.69 -9.85
CA TYR A 123 26.61 2.51 -11.19
C TYR A 123 26.76 3.85 -11.86
N TYR A 124 27.99 4.16 -12.35
CA TYR A 124 28.26 5.44 -12.97
C TYR A 124 29.40 5.36 -14.00
N THR A 125 29.46 6.36 -14.91
CA THR A 125 30.52 6.50 -15.91
C THR A 125 31.66 7.33 -15.35
N VAL A 126 32.86 6.75 -15.30
CA VAL A 126 34.11 7.43 -14.86
C VAL A 126 34.53 8.47 -15.89
N PRO A 127 34.81 9.74 -15.48
CA PRO A 127 35.09 10.83 -16.42
C PRO A 127 36.54 10.86 -16.91
N THR A 128 37.42 10.03 -16.34
CA THR A 128 38.86 10.00 -16.68
C THR A 128 39.17 8.89 -17.68
N PHE A 129 39.97 9.19 -18.69
CA PHE A 129 40.38 8.20 -19.68
C PHE A 129 41.23 7.07 -19.06
N PRO A 130 41.00 5.81 -19.43
CA PRO A 130 39.96 5.36 -20.36
C PRO A 130 38.55 5.42 -19.76
N ILE A 131 37.61 6.03 -20.50
CA ILE A 131 36.22 6.15 -20.09
C ILE A 131 35.61 4.75 -19.96
N HIS A 132 35.00 4.45 -18.81
CA HIS A 132 34.36 3.17 -18.54
C HIS A 132 33.24 3.32 -17.51
N ASN A 133 32.31 2.39 -17.49
CA ASN A 133 31.32 2.30 -16.42
C ASN A 133 31.90 1.54 -15.22
N ARG A 134 31.43 1.92 -14.02
CA ARG A 134 31.93 1.38 -12.74
C ARG A 134 30.79 1.16 -11.77
N VAL A 135 30.91 0.11 -11.00
CA VAL A 135 30.12 -0.10 -9.78
C VAL A 135 31.00 0.21 -8.57
N SER A 136 30.58 1.15 -7.73
CA SER A 136 31.23 1.45 -6.45
C SER A 136 30.24 1.29 -5.31
N ARG A 137 30.75 0.91 -4.13
CA ARG A 137 30.02 0.83 -2.88
C ARG A 137 30.42 1.97 -1.96
N PHE A 138 29.44 2.59 -1.33
CA PHE A 138 29.59 3.62 -0.30
C PHE A 138 28.97 3.14 1.01
N THR A 139 29.40 3.73 2.13
CA THR A 139 28.79 3.51 3.44
C THR A 139 27.94 4.71 3.79
N ALA A 140 26.66 4.50 4.08
CA ALA A 140 25.76 5.58 4.53
C ALA A 140 26.06 5.96 5.99
N ALA A 141 26.12 7.27 6.24
CA ALA A 141 26.20 7.88 7.58
C ALA A 141 24.96 8.78 7.76
N GLY A 142 23.82 8.16 8.03
CA GLY A 142 22.51 8.82 8.01
C GLY A 142 22.08 9.18 6.61
N ASP A 143 21.83 10.46 6.35
CA ASP A 143 21.33 10.98 5.07
C ASP A 143 22.47 11.46 4.11
N VAL A 144 23.74 11.12 4.41
CA VAL A 144 24.92 11.39 3.59
C VAL A 144 25.86 10.17 3.57
N THR A 145 26.82 10.14 2.66
CA THR A 145 27.88 9.12 2.67
C THR A 145 28.93 9.42 3.73
N ALA A 146 29.50 8.38 4.37
CA ALA A 146 30.68 8.53 5.21
C ALA A 146 31.86 9.01 4.35
N PRO A 147 32.65 10.01 4.79
CA PRO A 147 33.78 10.55 4.02
C PRO A 147 34.81 9.44 3.71
N GLY A 148 35.24 9.38 2.43
CA GLY A 148 36.25 8.41 2.00
C GLY A 148 35.80 6.94 2.01
N SER A 149 34.50 6.67 2.08
CA SER A 149 33.95 5.31 2.16
C SER A 149 33.81 4.60 0.82
N GLU A 150 34.18 5.23 -0.29
CA GLU A 150 34.12 4.59 -1.60
C GLU A 150 35.01 3.35 -1.68
N VAL A 151 34.41 2.25 -2.14
CA VAL A 151 35.11 1.02 -2.51
C VAL A 151 34.69 0.66 -3.92
N VAL A 152 35.65 0.61 -4.84
CA VAL A 152 35.41 0.14 -6.21
C VAL A 152 35.13 -1.36 -6.17
N ILE A 153 33.95 -1.75 -6.66
CA ILE A 153 33.47 -3.13 -6.67
C ILE A 153 33.77 -3.79 -8.02
N LEU A 154 33.52 -3.09 -9.13
CA LEU A 154 33.76 -3.60 -10.47
C LEU A 154 34.02 -2.43 -11.44
N ASN A 155 35.11 -2.48 -12.18
CA ASN A 155 35.30 -1.70 -13.38
C ASN A 155 34.87 -2.55 -14.59
N LEU A 156 34.04 -2.00 -15.45
CA LEU A 156 33.64 -2.62 -16.70
C LEU A 156 34.65 -2.29 -17.81
N ASP A 157 34.40 -2.87 -18.98
CA ASP A 157 35.24 -2.60 -20.16
C ASP A 157 35.19 -1.13 -20.59
N ASN A 158 36.27 -0.70 -21.28
CA ASN A 158 36.35 0.66 -21.80
C ASN A 158 35.26 0.91 -22.83
N LEU A 159 34.63 2.09 -22.71
CA LEU A 159 33.63 2.54 -23.65
C LEU A 159 34.30 3.12 -24.91
N SER A 160 33.60 2.98 -26.05
CA SER A 160 33.95 3.64 -27.31
C SER A 160 33.62 5.15 -27.26
N SER A 161 33.70 5.83 -28.40
CA SER A 161 33.21 7.21 -28.52
C SER A 161 31.68 7.31 -28.48
N ALA A 162 30.94 6.21 -28.68
CA ALA A 162 29.49 6.20 -28.55
C ALA A 162 29.07 6.47 -27.08
N THR A 163 28.06 7.29 -26.90
CA THR A 163 27.61 7.72 -25.57
C THR A 163 26.30 7.04 -25.12
N ASN A 164 25.73 6.19 -25.95
CA ASN A 164 24.50 5.46 -25.72
C ASN A 164 24.73 3.99 -25.34
N HIS A 165 23.67 3.33 -24.90
CA HIS A 165 23.60 1.91 -24.46
C HIS A 165 24.58 1.62 -23.29
N ASN A 166 24.34 2.29 -22.17
CA ASN A 166 25.15 2.14 -20.97
C ASN A 166 24.54 1.16 -19.96
N GLY A 167 23.24 0.84 -20.05
CA GLY A 167 22.53 0.11 -19.01
C GLY A 167 22.50 0.90 -17.70
N GLY A 168 22.78 0.24 -16.58
CA GLY A 168 22.96 0.90 -15.28
C GLY A 168 22.12 0.31 -14.16
N ALA A 169 21.11 -0.47 -14.44
CA ALA A 169 20.27 -1.09 -13.42
C ALA A 169 21.08 -1.98 -12.47
N LEU A 170 20.82 -1.83 -11.17
CA LEU A 170 21.43 -2.60 -10.09
C LEU A 170 20.34 -3.15 -9.17
N HIS A 171 20.32 -4.46 -8.95
CA HIS A 171 19.43 -5.06 -7.93
C HIS A 171 20.09 -6.25 -7.26
N PHE A 172 19.84 -6.42 -5.96
CA PHE A 172 20.19 -7.65 -5.27
C PHE A 172 19.12 -8.71 -5.53
N GLY A 173 19.54 -9.87 -6.00
CA GLY A 173 18.67 -11.02 -6.15
C GLY A 173 18.33 -11.69 -4.81
N PRO A 174 17.33 -12.60 -4.79
CA PRO A 174 16.96 -13.35 -3.58
C PRO A 174 18.09 -14.27 -3.08
N ASP A 175 19.11 -14.51 -3.88
CA ASP A 175 20.33 -15.24 -3.54
C ASP A 175 21.40 -14.34 -2.86
N GLY A 176 21.08 -13.06 -2.62
CA GLY A 176 21.98 -12.07 -2.00
C GLY A 176 23.14 -11.64 -2.89
N LYS A 177 23.09 -11.90 -4.20
CA LYS A 177 24.09 -11.43 -5.17
C LYS A 177 23.62 -10.14 -5.83
N LEU A 178 24.59 -9.31 -6.24
CA LEU A 178 24.32 -8.09 -7.00
C LEU A 178 24.25 -8.44 -8.50
N TYR A 179 23.14 -8.11 -9.12
CA TYR A 179 22.92 -8.19 -10.56
C TYR A 179 23.05 -6.82 -11.18
N ILE A 180 23.61 -6.76 -12.41
CA ILE A 180 23.98 -5.52 -13.09
C ILE A 180 23.56 -5.62 -14.55
N GLY A 181 22.69 -4.73 -15.04
CA GLY A 181 22.37 -4.56 -16.45
C GLY A 181 23.43 -3.69 -17.14
N VAL A 182 24.02 -4.19 -18.21
CA VAL A 182 25.08 -3.49 -18.95
C VAL A 182 24.76 -3.46 -20.43
N GLY A 183 24.64 -2.27 -21.01
CA GLY A 183 24.43 -2.07 -22.45
C GLY A 183 25.66 -2.40 -23.28
N GLU A 184 25.47 -2.57 -24.58
CA GLU A 184 26.51 -3.06 -25.50
C GLU A 184 27.37 -1.93 -26.08
N ASN A 185 27.16 -0.65 -25.69
CA ASN A 185 27.88 0.55 -26.10
C ASN A 185 27.88 0.77 -27.61
N ALA A 186 26.72 0.69 -28.25
CA ALA A 186 26.46 0.86 -29.67
C ALA A 186 27.35 -0.03 -30.58
N ASN A 187 27.69 -1.23 -30.11
CA ASN A 187 28.38 -2.25 -30.90
C ASN A 187 27.80 -3.63 -30.59
N GLY A 188 26.83 -4.05 -31.40
CA GLY A 188 26.11 -5.31 -31.21
C GLY A 188 27.01 -6.54 -31.09
N ALA A 189 28.21 -6.55 -31.67
CA ALA A 189 29.15 -7.66 -31.55
C ALA A 189 29.57 -7.90 -30.09
N ASN A 190 29.55 -6.89 -29.23
CA ASN A 190 29.84 -7.02 -27.82
C ASN A 190 28.87 -7.95 -27.12
N ALA A 191 27.60 -7.96 -27.51
CA ALA A 191 26.55 -8.73 -26.85
C ALA A 191 26.76 -10.25 -26.96
N GLN A 192 27.40 -10.74 -28.04
CA GLN A 192 27.55 -12.18 -28.31
C GLN A 192 28.89 -12.78 -27.83
N THR A 193 29.84 -11.98 -27.36
CA THR A 193 31.14 -12.50 -26.92
C THR A 193 31.22 -12.66 -25.39
N LEU A 194 32.00 -13.64 -24.93
CA LEU A 194 32.36 -13.81 -23.52
C LEU A 194 33.69 -13.13 -23.15
N SER A 195 34.25 -12.29 -24.03
CA SER A 195 35.53 -11.61 -23.82
C SER A 195 35.40 -10.17 -23.28
N ASN A 196 34.16 -9.68 -23.10
CA ASN A 196 33.85 -8.40 -22.45
C ASN A 196 32.52 -8.47 -21.71
N LEU A 197 32.23 -7.46 -20.87
CA LEU A 197 31.06 -7.36 -20.00
C LEU A 197 29.89 -6.58 -20.65
N LEU A 198 30.05 -6.09 -21.89
CA LEU A 198 29.06 -5.24 -22.58
C LEU A 198 27.95 -6.05 -23.23
N GLY A 199 26.68 -5.60 -23.15
CA GLY A 199 25.51 -6.30 -23.67
C GLY A 199 25.13 -7.53 -22.82
N LYS A 200 25.13 -7.40 -21.49
CA LYS A 200 25.04 -8.50 -20.54
C LYS A 200 24.18 -8.17 -19.32
N VAL A 201 23.71 -9.20 -18.66
CA VAL A 201 23.44 -9.16 -17.21
C VAL A 201 24.61 -9.83 -16.49
N LEU A 202 25.19 -9.15 -15.51
CA LEU A 202 26.26 -9.67 -14.68
C LEU A 202 25.73 -10.07 -13.31
N ARG A 203 26.41 -11.01 -12.62
CA ARG A 203 26.09 -11.43 -11.25
C ARG A 203 27.38 -11.57 -10.45
N ILE A 204 27.47 -10.82 -9.34
CA ILE A 204 28.66 -10.78 -8.46
C ILE A 204 28.26 -10.84 -6.98
N ASN A 205 29.19 -11.18 -6.11
CA ASN A 205 29.02 -11.03 -4.68
C ASN A 205 29.07 -9.53 -4.28
N SER A 206 28.51 -9.18 -3.14
CA SER A 206 28.49 -7.80 -2.61
C SER A 206 29.86 -7.17 -2.42
N ASN A 207 30.92 -7.98 -2.32
CA ASN A 207 32.31 -7.54 -2.21
C ASN A 207 33.06 -7.49 -3.56
N GLY A 208 32.37 -7.74 -4.68
CA GLY A 208 32.95 -7.75 -6.03
C GLY A 208 33.56 -9.10 -6.47
N SER A 209 33.70 -10.08 -5.58
CA SER A 209 34.13 -11.42 -5.99
C SER A 209 33.08 -12.12 -6.85
N ILE A 210 33.53 -13.01 -7.72
CA ILE A 210 32.64 -13.64 -8.70
C ILE A 210 32.18 -15.01 -8.19
N PRO A 211 30.86 -15.28 -8.13
CA PRO A 211 30.33 -16.58 -7.73
C PRO A 211 30.77 -17.69 -8.69
N THR A 212 31.23 -18.81 -8.16
CA THR A 212 31.73 -19.96 -8.96
C THR A 212 30.59 -20.73 -9.66
N ASP A 213 29.37 -20.51 -9.25
CA ASP A 213 28.13 -21.06 -9.82
C ASP A 213 27.54 -20.19 -10.94
N ASN A 214 28.22 -19.12 -11.37
CA ASN A 214 27.81 -18.37 -12.56
C ASN A 214 27.87 -19.27 -13.82
N PRO A 215 26.89 -19.17 -14.74
CA PRO A 215 26.76 -20.10 -15.85
C PRO A 215 27.95 -20.12 -16.79
N PHE A 216 28.67 -19.00 -16.93
CA PHE A 216 29.84 -18.88 -17.81
C PHE A 216 31.17 -18.87 -17.05
N TYR A 217 31.19 -19.22 -15.75
CA TYR A 217 32.38 -19.17 -14.91
C TYR A 217 33.56 -19.94 -15.47
N ASN A 218 33.32 -21.13 -16.02
CA ASN A 218 34.37 -22.01 -16.57
C ASN A 218 34.73 -21.70 -18.04
N SER A 219 33.85 -21.02 -18.79
CA SER A 219 34.07 -20.67 -20.21
C SER A 219 34.56 -19.25 -20.42
N ALA A 220 34.49 -18.38 -19.39
CA ALA A 220 35.01 -17.02 -19.40
C ALA A 220 36.25 -16.91 -18.53
N THR A 221 36.96 -15.77 -18.61
CA THR A 221 38.20 -15.51 -17.84
C THR A 221 38.13 -14.15 -17.12
N GLY A 222 38.86 -14.01 -16.04
CA GLY A 222 38.93 -12.74 -15.27
C GLY A 222 37.55 -12.26 -14.85
N ASN A 223 37.28 -10.97 -15.00
CA ASN A 223 36.00 -10.34 -14.66
C ASN A 223 34.82 -10.85 -15.53
N ASN A 224 35.10 -11.38 -16.72
CA ASN A 224 34.05 -11.90 -17.61
C ASN A 224 33.33 -13.14 -17.04
N ARG A 225 33.90 -13.80 -16.01
CA ARG A 225 33.20 -14.83 -15.23
C ARG A 225 31.97 -14.31 -14.49
N ALA A 226 31.80 -12.97 -14.38
CA ALA A 226 30.61 -12.34 -13.84
C ALA A 226 29.40 -12.43 -14.78
N ILE A 227 29.58 -12.76 -16.05
CA ILE A 227 28.49 -12.87 -17.02
C ILE A 227 27.47 -13.90 -16.54
N TRP A 228 26.22 -13.48 -16.40
CA TRP A 228 25.09 -14.30 -16.02
C TRP A 228 24.16 -14.60 -17.19
N ALA A 229 23.95 -13.62 -18.08
CA ALA A 229 23.23 -13.76 -19.35
C ALA A 229 23.84 -12.82 -20.40
N LEU A 230 23.65 -13.13 -21.69
CA LEU A 230 24.24 -12.40 -22.81
C LEU A 230 23.22 -12.17 -23.95
N GLY A 231 23.67 -11.44 -24.98
CA GLY A 231 22.84 -11.19 -26.17
C GLY A 231 21.76 -10.13 -25.96
N LEU A 232 22.04 -9.13 -25.11
CA LEU A 232 21.19 -7.98 -24.84
C LEU A 232 21.76 -6.72 -25.51
N ARG A 233 20.90 -5.82 -25.92
CA ARG A 233 21.30 -4.52 -26.52
C ARG A 233 21.54 -3.47 -25.46
N ASN A 234 20.52 -3.09 -24.74
CA ASN A 234 20.57 -2.11 -23.68
C ASN A 234 19.57 -2.49 -22.58
N PRO A 235 19.90 -3.50 -21.73
CA PRO A 235 19.06 -3.91 -20.61
C PRO A 235 19.01 -2.78 -19.58
N PHE A 236 18.10 -1.81 -19.86
CA PHE A 236 18.05 -0.53 -19.17
C PHE A 236 17.53 -0.67 -17.75
N THR A 237 16.50 -1.51 -17.57
CA THR A 237 15.93 -1.85 -16.26
C THR A 237 15.65 -3.35 -16.16
N PHE A 238 15.62 -3.85 -14.95
CA PHE A 238 15.13 -5.20 -14.65
C PHE A 238 14.59 -5.25 -13.22
N ALA A 239 13.75 -6.21 -12.91
CA ALA A 239 13.25 -6.38 -11.55
C ALA A 239 13.10 -7.84 -11.16
N PHE A 240 13.35 -8.16 -9.90
CA PHE A 240 12.98 -9.42 -9.27
C PHE A 240 11.56 -9.35 -8.72
N GLN A 241 10.80 -10.44 -8.87
CA GLN A 241 9.51 -10.56 -8.20
C GLN A 241 9.74 -10.78 -6.70
N PRO A 242 9.24 -9.90 -5.81
CA PRO A 242 9.42 -10.05 -4.36
C PRO A 242 8.99 -11.44 -3.85
N GLY A 243 9.85 -12.07 -3.06
CA GLY A 243 9.63 -13.41 -2.52
C GLY A 243 9.83 -14.56 -3.50
N MET A 244 10.27 -14.30 -4.74
CA MET A 244 10.50 -15.30 -5.79
C MET A 244 11.86 -15.12 -6.46
N THR A 245 12.29 -16.13 -7.23
CA THR A 245 13.52 -16.06 -8.06
C THR A 245 13.26 -15.51 -9.46
N ARG A 246 12.00 -15.24 -9.82
CA ARG A 246 11.63 -14.70 -11.12
C ARG A 246 12.21 -13.31 -11.32
N MET A 247 12.82 -13.08 -12.46
CA MET A 247 13.34 -11.77 -12.89
C MET A 247 12.83 -11.46 -14.29
N PHE A 248 12.43 -10.20 -14.55
CA PHE A 248 12.17 -9.71 -15.90
C PHE A 248 13.16 -8.62 -16.25
N ILE A 249 13.65 -8.64 -17.51
CA ILE A 249 14.64 -7.72 -18.06
C ILE A 249 13.95 -6.93 -19.18
N ASN A 250 13.95 -5.60 -19.07
CA ASN A 250 13.52 -4.69 -20.13
C ASN A 250 14.73 -4.34 -21.00
N ASP A 251 14.75 -4.85 -22.21
CA ASP A 251 15.84 -4.59 -23.16
C ASP A 251 15.36 -3.65 -24.26
N VAL A 252 15.99 -2.47 -24.34
CA VAL A 252 15.66 -1.44 -25.33
C VAL A 252 16.12 -1.86 -26.69
N GLY A 253 15.20 -1.94 -27.64
CA GLY A 253 15.42 -2.37 -29.01
C GLY A 253 16.11 -1.33 -29.90
N GLU A 254 16.35 -1.66 -31.16
CA GLU A 254 16.98 -0.74 -32.11
C GLU A 254 15.96 0.02 -32.95
N SER A 255 15.05 -0.71 -33.60
CA SER A 255 14.17 -0.10 -34.61
C SER A 255 12.86 -0.86 -34.81
N THR A 256 12.69 -2.02 -34.19
CA THR A 256 11.57 -2.89 -34.47
C THR A 256 10.76 -3.23 -33.23
N TYR A 257 11.41 -3.71 -32.16
CA TYR A 257 10.75 -4.23 -30.99
C TYR A 257 11.41 -3.77 -29.69
N GLU A 258 10.59 -3.42 -28.71
CA GLU A 258 10.94 -3.34 -27.30
C GLU A 258 10.60 -4.66 -26.62
N GLU A 259 11.41 -5.13 -25.65
CA GLU A 259 11.33 -6.49 -25.12
C GLU A 259 11.24 -6.55 -23.60
N ILE A 260 10.36 -7.45 -23.11
CA ILE A 260 10.45 -7.98 -21.74
C ILE A 260 10.97 -9.41 -21.86
N ASN A 261 12.14 -9.66 -21.31
CA ASN A 261 12.80 -10.95 -21.31
C ASN A 261 12.68 -11.65 -19.95
N ASP A 262 12.38 -12.95 -19.94
CA ASP A 262 12.45 -13.78 -18.73
C ASP A 262 13.91 -14.01 -18.38
N GLY A 263 14.35 -13.49 -17.23
CA GLY A 263 15.74 -13.54 -16.75
C GLY A 263 16.13 -14.94 -16.30
N ILE A 264 16.81 -15.68 -17.16
CA ILE A 264 17.25 -17.06 -16.90
C ILE A 264 18.77 -17.16 -17.02
N ALA A 265 19.41 -17.79 -16.03
CA ALA A 265 20.84 -18.02 -16.00
C ALA A 265 21.33 -18.74 -17.28
N GLY A 266 22.42 -18.22 -17.87
CA GLY A 266 23.05 -18.81 -19.07
C GLY A 266 22.31 -18.52 -20.38
N SER A 267 21.24 -17.72 -20.36
CA SER A 267 20.49 -17.39 -21.58
C SER A 267 21.27 -16.47 -22.51
N ASN A 268 21.05 -16.65 -23.82
CA ASN A 268 21.42 -15.74 -24.88
C ASN A 268 20.13 -15.20 -25.51
N TYR A 269 19.89 -13.89 -25.44
CA TYR A 269 18.66 -13.23 -25.94
C TYR A 269 18.75 -12.84 -27.43
N GLY A 270 19.91 -13.04 -28.06
CA GLY A 270 20.06 -13.06 -29.51
C GLY A 270 20.57 -11.79 -30.16
N TRP A 271 20.55 -10.63 -29.47
CA TRP A 271 21.08 -9.39 -30.04
C TRP A 271 22.55 -9.51 -30.45
N PRO A 272 22.99 -9.02 -31.63
CA PRO A 272 22.22 -8.33 -32.70
C PRO A 272 21.70 -9.26 -33.80
N VAL A 273 21.75 -10.58 -33.63
CA VAL A 273 21.33 -11.56 -34.64
C VAL A 273 19.80 -11.57 -34.78
N THR A 274 19.11 -11.32 -33.68
CA THR A 274 17.64 -11.20 -33.64
C THR A 274 17.24 -10.04 -32.76
N GLU A 275 16.15 -9.38 -33.10
CA GLU A 275 15.42 -8.38 -32.34
C GLU A 275 13.96 -8.82 -32.30
N GLY A 276 13.35 -8.93 -31.11
CA GLY A 276 12.00 -9.45 -30.96
C GLY A 276 11.90 -10.97 -30.95
N PRO A 277 10.71 -11.52 -31.23
CA PRO A 277 10.45 -12.95 -31.14
C PRO A 277 11.28 -13.74 -32.15
N THR A 278 11.79 -14.90 -31.75
CA THR A 278 12.63 -15.76 -32.58
C THR A 278 12.27 -17.21 -32.41
N ASN A 279 12.39 -17.98 -33.52
CA ASN A 279 12.27 -19.44 -33.53
C ASN A 279 13.65 -20.14 -33.55
N ASN A 280 14.75 -19.36 -33.45
CA ASN A 280 16.08 -19.95 -33.40
C ASN A 280 16.33 -20.53 -31.98
N PRO A 281 16.55 -21.85 -31.85
CA PRO A 281 16.70 -22.52 -30.57
C PRO A 281 17.97 -22.10 -29.80
N SER A 282 18.91 -21.41 -30.46
CA SER A 282 20.12 -20.88 -29.82
C SER A 282 19.86 -19.61 -29.02
N PHE A 283 18.70 -19.00 -29.21
CA PHE A 283 18.33 -17.73 -28.56
C PHE A 283 17.02 -17.89 -27.79
N ARG A 284 16.91 -17.15 -26.68
CA ARG A 284 15.68 -17.08 -25.90
C ARG A 284 14.80 -15.96 -26.43
N SER A 285 13.59 -16.32 -26.86
CA SER A 285 12.57 -15.34 -27.28
C SER A 285 12.07 -14.53 -26.09
N PRO A 286 11.76 -13.21 -26.26
CA PRO A 286 11.12 -12.42 -25.21
C PRO A 286 9.75 -13.02 -24.82
N ILE A 287 9.34 -12.80 -23.58
CA ILE A 287 8.01 -13.21 -23.08
C ILE A 287 6.91 -12.22 -23.44
N TYR A 288 7.30 -10.97 -23.70
CA TYR A 288 6.45 -9.92 -24.24
C TYR A 288 7.30 -8.95 -25.07
N PHE A 289 6.71 -8.38 -26.11
CA PHE A 289 7.34 -7.41 -26.99
C PHE A 289 6.28 -6.51 -27.62
N TYR A 290 6.68 -5.29 -28.00
CA TYR A 290 5.84 -4.36 -28.76
C TYR A 290 6.67 -3.62 -29.81
N GLN A 291 5.98 -3.17 -30.85
CA GLN A 291 6.61 -2.49 -31.99
C GLN A 291 6.86 -1.00 -31.70
N HIS A 292 7.81 -0.39 -32.41
CA HIS A 292 8.18 1.01 -32.26
C HIS A 292 7.08 2.01 -32.70
N ASP A 293 5.98 1.56 -33.28
CA ASP A 293 4.78 2.36 -33.51
C ASP A 293 3.96 2.59 -32.23
N ILE A 294 4.18 1.77 -31.18
CA ILE A 294 3.52 1.86 -29.87
C ILE A 294 4.39 2.64 -28.87
N GLY A 295 5.71 2.55 -28.98
CA GLY A 295 6.69 3.21 -28.15
C GLY A 295 8.08 3.06 -28.72
N CYS A 296 9.11 3.60 -28.06
CA CYS A 296 10.47 3.61 -28.61
C CYS A 296 11.59 3.23 -27.63
N ALA A 297 11.29 3.12 -26.36
CA ALA A 297 12.27 2.72 -25.35
C ALA A 297 11.54 2.23 -24.09
N ILE A 298 11.58 0.94 -23.87
CA ILE A 298 11.04 0.30 -22.66
C ILE A 298 11.89 0.65 -21.45
N VAL A 299 11.24 1.14 -20.40
CA VAL A 299 11.86 1.58 -19.16
C VAL A 299 11.04 1.16 -17.94
N GLY A 300 11.58 1.41 -16.75
CA GLY A 300 10.96 1.03 -15.49
C GLY A 300 10.89 -0.48 -15.34
N GLY A 301 10.15 -0.93 -14.38
CA GLY A 301 9.96 -2.37 -14.17
C GLY A 301 9.71 -2.70 -12.71
N ALA A 302 8.46 -3.02 -12.36
CA ALA A 302 8.12 -3.35 -10.99
C ALA A 302 7.05 -4.44 -10.91
N PHE A 303 7.32 -5.52 -10.17
CA PHE A 303 6.28 -6.47 -9.81
C PHE A 303 5.42 -5.92 -8.69
N TYR A 304 4.11 -6.01 -8.84
CA TYR A 304 3.19 -5.60 -7.78
C TYR A 304 3.02 -6.75 -6.76
N ASN A 305 3.95 -6.82 -5.82
CA ASN A 305 3.93 -7.71 -4.67
C ASN A 305 4.30 -6.93 -3.39
N PRO A 306 3.49 -5.91 -3.01
CA PRO A 306 3.83 -5.03 -1.90
C PRO A 306 3.70 -5.74 -0.54
N PRO A 307 4.44 -5.27 0.49
CA PRO A 307 4.24 -5.72 1.87
C PRO A 307 2.90 -5.25 2.45
N VAL A 308 2.37 -4.13 1.93
CA VAL A 308 1.05 -3.57 2.30
C VAL A 308 0.22 -3.45 1.03
N LEU A 309 -0.92 -4.15 0.98
CA LEU A 309 -1.82 -4.06 -0.17
C LEU A 309 -2.45 -2.66 -0.23
N GLN A 310 -2.31 -1.99 -1.38
CA GLN A 310 -2.88 -0.67 -1.63
C GLN A 310 -3.74 -0.67 -2.90
N PHE A 311 -3.31 -1.34 -3.98
CA PHE A 311 -4.11 -1.56 -5.19
C PHE A 311 -5.06 -2.75 -5.00
N PRO A 312 -6.09 -2.90 -5.83
CA PRO A 312 -6.90 -4.12 -5.89
C PRO A 312 -6.05 -5.38 -5.99
N SER A 313 -6.47 -6.45 -5.32
CA SER A 313 -5.75 -7.74 -5.33
C SER A 313 -5.58 -8.33 -6.73
N SER A 314 -6.38 -7.90 -7.70
CA SER A 314 -6.25 -8.29 -9.10
C SER A 314 -4.92 -7.86 -9.75
N TYR A 315 -4.17 -6.92 -9.13
CA TYR A 315 -2.83 -6.51 -9.57
C TYR A 315 -1.71 -7.37 -9.00
N LEU A 316 -1.97 -8.16 -7.94
CA LEU A 316 -0.93 -9.00 -7.32
C LEU A 316 -0.24 -9.93 -8.34
N GLY A 317 1.09 -9.92 -8.33
CA GLY A 317 1.94 -10.72 -9.21
C GLY A 317 2.08 -10.19 -10.63
N LYS A 318 1.43 -9.10 -11.00
CA LYS A 318 1.58 -8.45 -12.29
C LYS A 318 2.82 -7.57 -12.34
N TYR A 319 3.30 -7.29 -13.55
CA TYR A 319 4.48 -6.50 -13.82
C TYR A 319 4.12 -5.18 -14.49
N PHE A 320 4.49 -4.07 -13.88
CA PHE A 320 4.37 -2.73 -14.44
C PHE A 320 5.63 -2.38 -15.20
N PHE A 321 5.47 -1.77 -16.38
CA PHE A 321 6.56 -1.25 -17.20
C PHE A 321 6.09 -0.01 -17.95
N ALA A 322 7.02 0.82 -18.42
CA ALA A 322 6.73 2.09 -19.07
C ALA A 322 7.48 2.23 -20.40
N ASP A 323 7.08 3.21 -21.21
CA ASP A 323 7.81 3.65 -22.37
C ASP A 323 8.19 5.12 -22.25
N LEU A 324 9.47 5.41 -22.43
CA LEU A 324 10.05 6.75 -22.29
C LEU A 324 9.48 7.76 -23.30
N CYS A 325 9.27 7.33 -24.55
CA CYS A 325 8.85 8.20 -25.64
C CYS A 325 7.34 8.40 -25.70
N ALA A 326 6.62 7.30 -25.56
CA ALA A 326 5.16 7.30 -25.64
C ALA A 326 4.50 7.79 -24.36
N GLY A 327 5.23 7.82 -23.22
CA GLY A 327 4.75 8.39 -21.98
C GLY A 327 3.57 7.62 -21.37
N TRP A 328 3.64 6.31 -21.39
CA TRP A 328 2.63 5.43 -20.78
C TRP A 328 3.24 4.42 -19.79
N ILE A 329 2.39 3.89 -18.94
CA ILE A 329 2.66 2.73 -18.08
C ILE A 329 1.65 1.65 -18.44
N HIS A 330 2.12 0.44 -18.72
CA HIS A 330 1.32 -0.75 -18.96
C HIS A 330 1.53 -1.80 -17.87
N VAL A 331 0.61 -2.77 -17.82
CA VAL A 331 0.62 -3.88 -16.87
C VAL A 331 0.63 -5.20 -17.62
N PHE A 332 1.71 -5.94 -17.52
CA PHE A 332 1.85 -7.29 -18.04
C PHE A 332 1.39 -8.31 -16.98
N ASN A 333 0.54 -9.25 -17.38
CA ASN A 333 0.13 -10.37 -16.55
C ASN A 333 0.93 -11.63 -16.92
N PRO A 334 1.90 -12.06 -16.09
CA PRO A 334 2.74 -13.22 -16.42
C PRO A 334 1.98 -14.55 -16.53
N ALA A 335 0.79 -14.65 -15.92
CA ALA A 335 0.00 -15.87 -15.96
C ALA A 335 -0.77 -16.05 -17.28
N SER A 336 -1.17 -14.95 -17.94
CA SER A 336 -1.92 -14.99 -19.20
C SER A 336 -1.10 -14.55 -20.42
N GLY A 337 0.08 -13.92 -20.22
CA GLY A 337 0.86 -13.29 -21.28
C GLY A 337 0.24 -12.01 -21.86
N MET A 338 -0.82 -11.48 -21.23
CA MET A 338 -1.55 -10.32 -21.74
C MET A 338 -1.08 -9.02 -21.06
N THR A 339 -1.19 -7.93 -21.78
CA THR A 339 -0.90 -6.58 -21.32
C THR A 339 -2.16 -5.72 -21.31
N THR A 340 -2.26 -4.79 -20.38
CA THR A 340 -3.33 -3.79 -20.31
C THR A 340 -2.72 -2.42 -20.02
N ASP A 341 -3.38 -1.37 -20.53
CA ASP A 341 -3.03 0.02 -20.22
C ASP A 341 -3.28 0.32 -18.75
N PHE A 342 -2.39 1.15 -18.16
CA PHE A 342 -2.56 1.63 -16.79
C PHE A 342 -2.49 3.15 -16.70
N ALA A 343 -1.49 3.80 -17.27
CA ALA A 343 -1.38 5.25 -17.26
C ALA A 343 -0.91 5.77 -18.62
N SER A 344 -1.30 7.01 -18.96
CA SER A 344 -0.84 7.71 -20.16
C SER A 344 -0.71 9.21 -19.91
N GLY A 345 -0.01 9.90 -20.83
CA GLY A 345 0.22 11.35 -20.71
C GLY A 345 1.35 11.70 -19.73
N ILE A 346 2.20 10.74 -19.38
CA ILE A 346 3.42 10.96 -18.61
C ILE A 346 4.47 11.59 -19.54
N ASN A 347 5.21 12.57 -19.06
CA ASN A 347 6.12 13.32 -19.94
C ASN A 347 7.30 12.46 -20.43
N THR A 348 8.11 11.91 -19.51
CA THR A 348 9.30 11.12 -19.86
C THR A 348 9.60 10.15 -18.70
N PRO A 349 8.83 9.07 -18.55
CA PRO A 349 9.08 8.10 -17.48
C PRO A 349 10.41 7.38 -17.71
N VAL A 350 11.19 7.14 -16.66
CA VAL A 350 12.48 6.44 -16.75
C VAL A 350 12.59 5.28 -15.79
N ASP A 351 11.83 5.27 -14.68
CA ASP A 351 11.90 4.21 -13.70
C ASP A 351 10.57 4.01 -12.95
N LEU A 352 10.32 2.80 -12.44
CA LEU A 352 9.12 2.41 -11.71
C LEU A 352 9.48 1.58 -10.48
N HIS A 353 8.87 1.90 -9.33
CA HIS A 353 8.98 1.09 -8.11
C HIS A 353 7.64 0.96 -7.38
N VAL A 354 7.42 -0.17 -6.72
CA VAL A 354 6.36 -0.33 -5.74
C VAL A 354 6.92 0.03 -4.36
N GLY A 355 6.37 1.07 -3.76
CA GLY A 355 6.83 1.57 -2.47
C GLY A 355 6.44 0.67 -1.28
N PRO A 356 7.04 0.91 -0.12
CA PRO A 356 6.73 0.17 1.11
C PRO A 356 5.28 0.35 1.58
N ASP A 357 4.61 1.41 1.13
CA ASP A 357 3.20 1.69 1.36
C ASP A 357 2.25 1.02 0.36
N GLY A 358 2.80 0.27 -0.61
CA GLY A 358 2.07 -0.44 -1.65
C GLY A 358 1.60 0.41 -2.82
N ALA A 359 1.92 1.69 -2.87
CA ALA A 359 1.67 2.54 -4.03
C ALA A 359 2.71 2.30 -5.13
N LEU A 360 2.35 2.61 -6.38
CA LEU A 360 3.30 2.64 -7.49
C LEU A 360 3.93 4.03 -7.56
N TYR A 361 5.25 4.06 -7.64
CA TYR A 361 6.01 5.28 -7.87
C TYR A 361 6.62 5.24 -9.26
N TYR A 362 6.58 6.36 -9.96
CA TYR A 362 7.30 6.51 -11.21
C TYR A 362 8.18 7.77 -11.20
N LEU A 363 9.31 7.67 -11.88
CA LEU A 363 10.30 8.73 -12.02
C LEU A 363 10.13 9.35 -13.38
N ASP A 364 9.72 10.61 -13.43
CA ASP A 364 9.64 11.44 -14.64
C ASP A 364 10.93 12.26 -14.81
N ARG A 365 11.59 12.10 -15.94
CA ARG A 365 12.80 12.84 -16.30
C ARG A 365 12.49 14.23 -16.84
N GLY A 366 11.28 14.47 -17.32
CA GLY A 366 10.83 15.74 -17.88
C GLY A 366 10.75 16.86 -16.84
N SER A 367 10.60 18.10 -17.31
CA SER A 367 10.31 19.28 -16.46
C SER A 367 11.23 19.50 -15.25
N GLY A 368 12.49 19.04 -15.34
CA GLY A 368 13.48 19.17 -14.26
C GLY A 368 13.50 18.01 -13.28
N GLY A 369 12.80 16.94 -13.59
CA GLY A 369 12.74 15.68 -12.81
C GLY A 369 11.77 15.74 -11.64
N GLN A 370 10.88 14.76 -11.58
CA GLN A 370 9.88 14.63 -10.52
C GLN A 370 9.62 13.15 -10.20
N VAL A 371 9.23 12.86 -8.97
CA VAL A 371 8.68 11.56 -8.59
C VAL A 371 7.18 11.72 -8.41
N PHE A 372 6.41 10.81 -8.98
CA PHE A 372 4.97 10.73 -8.78
C PHE A 372 4.61 9.44 -8.06
N ARG A 373 3.64 9.54 -7.18
CA ARG A 373 3.06 8.44 -6.43
C ARG A 373 1.64 8.20 -6.93
N VAL A 374 1.37 7.01 -7.46
CA VAL A 374 0.04 6.56 -7.88
C VAL A 374 -0.52 5.63 -6.81
N SER A 375 -1.71 5.94 -6.34
CA SER A 375 -2.42 5.16 -5.33
C SER A 375 -3.87 4.93 -5.72
N ALA A 376 -4.42 3.76 -5.37
CA ALA A 376 -5.86 3.53 -5.48
C ALA A 376 -6.59 4.29 -4.36
N LEU A 377 -7.76 4.82 -4.65
CA LEU A 377 -8.62 5.43 -3.64
C LEU A 377 -9.05 4.34 -2.65
N PRO A 378 -8.76 4.49 -1.34
CA PRO A 378 -9.05 3.46 -0.36
C PRO A 378 -10.56 3.25 -0.19
N ALA A 379 -10.99 2.01 -0.01
CA ALA A 379 -12.36 1.65 0.29
C ALA A 379 -12.84 2.34 1.57
N GLN A 380 -14.15 2.53 1.70
CA GLN A 380 -14.80 3.15 2.85
C GLN A 380 -15.70 2.16 3.56
N ALA A 381 -15.93 2.35 4.84
CA ALA A 381 -16.94 1.61 5.59
C ALA A 381 -18.35 1.99 5.09
N LEU A 382 -19.06 1.01 4.54
CA LEU A 382 -20.43 1.18 3.99
C LEU A 382 -21.51 0.71 4.94
N ASN A 383 -21.20 -0.29 5.73
CA ASN A 383 -22.09 -0.88 6.72
C ASN A 383 -21.28 -1.36 7.91
N ILE A 384 -21.88 -1.29 9.07
CA ILE A 384 -21.33 -1.89 10.28
C ILE A 384 -22.49 -2.44 11.10
N SER A 385 -22.29 -3.64 11.63
CA SER A 385 -23.29 -4.35 12.39
C SER A 385 -22.69 -4.96 13.66
N GLY A 386 -23.48 -5.01 14.73
CA GLY A 386 -23.12 -5.68 15.97
C GLY A 386 -24.22 -6.65 16.39
N ARG A 387 -23.90 -7.96 16.48
CA ARG A 387 -24.79 -8.95 17.05
C ARG A 387 -24.42 -9.21 18.51
N ALA A 388 -25.40 -9.08 19.38
CA ALA A 388 -25.20 -9.16 20.80
C ALA A 388 -26.46 -9.59 21.58
N ALA A 389 -26.27 -10.17 22.76
CA ALA A 389 -27.34 -10.36 23.73
C ALA A 389 -27.80 -9.00 24.27
N VAL A 390 -29.10 -8.77 24.26
CA VAL A 390 -29.78 -7.61 24.82
C VAL A 390 -30.43 -8.02 26.13
N GLU A 391 -30.01 -7.38 27.21
CA GLU A 391 -30.54 -7.57 28.56
C GLU A 391 -31.22 -6.28 29.05
N THR A 392 -31.71 -6.28 30.28
CA THR A 392 -32.33 -5.10 30.91
C THR A 392 -31.29 -4.18 31.57
N GLY A 393 -31.65 -2.92 31.77
CA GLY A 393 -30.81 -1.94 32.48
C GLY A 393 -29.53 -1.61 31.73
N GLN A 394 -28.36 -1.91 32.30
CA GLN A 394 -27.07 -1.66 31.67
C GLN A 394 -26.68 -2.72 30.61
N GLY A 395 -27.42 -3.81 30.53
CA GLY A 395 -27.19 -4.89 29.56
C GLY A 395 -27.81 -4.68 28.18
N VAL A 396 -28.30 -3.48 27.86
CA VAL A 396 -28.75 -3.14 26.51
C VAL A 396 -27.59 -3.16 25.53
N ALA A 397 -27.83 -3.54 24.28
CA ALA A 397 -26.83 -3.47 23.22
C ALA A 397 -26.66 -2.02 22.75
N ILE A 398 -25.41 -1.56 22.69
CA ILE A 398 -25.08 -0.20 22.23
C ILE A 398 -24.08 -0.30 21.07
N SER A 399 -24.53 0.20 19.92
CA SER A 399 -23.66 0.38 18.76
C SER A 399 -23.33 1.86 18.59
N GLY A 400 -22.08 2.23 18.90
CA GLY A 400 -21.58 3.58 18.71
C GLY A 400 -21.02 3.74 17.30
N PHE A 401 -21.12 4.94 16.72
CA PHE A 401 -20.48 5.26 15.43
C PHE A 401 -20.10 6.74 15.33
N ILE A 402 -19.11 7.02 14.49
CA ILE A 402 -18.59 8.36 14.25
C ILE A 402 -18.87 8.75 12.81
N VAL A 403 -19.48 9.91 12.62
CA VAL A 403 -19.58 10.59 11.33
C VAL A 403 -18.51 11.64 11.24
N THR A 404 -17.66 11.58 10.19
CA THR A 404 -16.62 12.58 9.89
C THR A 404 -16.90 13.24 8.54
N GLY A 405 -16.23 14.37 8.28
CA GLY A 405 -16.36 15.12 7.02
C GLY A 405 -17.03 16.46 7.19
N THR A 406 -17.32 17.14 6.07
CA THR A 406 -17.75 18.55 6.05
C THR A 406 -19.24 18.72 5.76
N VAL A 407 -19.92 17.67 5.32
CA VAL A 407 -21.35 17.67 5.02
C VAL A 407 -22.09 16.66 5.90
N PRO A 408 -23.38 16.87 6.20
CA PRO A 408 -24.16 15.87 6.92
C PRO A 408 -24.24 14.53 6.16
N LYS A 409 -24.15 13.42 6.89
CA LYS A 409 -24.22 12.04 6.38
C LYS A 409 -25.62 11.48 6.53
N ARG A 410 -26.17 10.93 5.46
CA ARG A 410 -27.41 10.17 5.51
C ARG A 410 -27.12 8.73 5.89
N VAL A 411 -27.70 8.27 7.01
CA VAL A 411 -27.50 6.92 7.55
C VAL A 411 -28.84 6.20 7.70
N GLY A 412 -28.80 4.87 7.54
CA GLY A 412 -29.90 3.98 7.93
C GLY A 412 -29.48 3.18 9.16
N VAL A 413 -30.34 3.04 10.13
CA VAL A 413 -30.09 2.25 11.35
C VAL A 413 -31.20 1.24 11.53
N ARG A 414 -30.84 -0.03 11.83
CA ARG A 414 -31.82 -1.10 12.08
C ARG A 414 -31.51 -1.81 13.40
N ALA A 415 -32.56 -2.31 14.01
CA ALA A 415 -32.49 -3.28 15.11
C ALA A 415 -33.32 -4.51 14.71
N ILE A 416 -32.61 -5.58 14.40
CA ILE A 416 -33.18 -6.85 13.93
C ILE A 416 -33.21 -7.83 15.11
N GLY A 417 -34.32 -8.51 15.28
CA GLY A 417 -34.54 -9.47 16.35
C GLY A 417 -35.24 -10.73 15.83
N PRO A 418 -36.57 -10.76 15.68
CA PRO A 418 -37.32 -11.97 15.30
C PRO A 418 -36.81 -12.63 14.02
N SER A 419 -36.34 -11.87 13.05
CA SER A 419 -35.82 -12.39 11.78
C SER A 419 -34.53 -13.22 11.96
N LEU A 420 -33.81 -13.06 13.07
CA LEU A 420 -32.60 -13.84 13.37
C LEU A 420 -32.89 -15.32 13.59
N ALA A 421 -34.13 -15.68 13.96
CA ALA A 421 -34.55 -17.07 14.06
C ALA A 421 -34.40 -17.85 12.75
N ASN A 422 -34.54 -17.17 11.59
CA ASN A 422 -34.31 -17.75 10.26
C ASN A 422 -32.83 -18.13 10.01
N PHE A 423 -31.93 -17.62 10.84
CA PHE A 423 -30.48 -17.87 10.78
C PHE A 423 -30.00 -18.74 11.95
N GLY A 424 -30.93 -19.42 12.65
CA GLY A 424 -30.62 -20.39 13.71
C GLY A 424 -30.41 -19.77 15.08
N ILE A 425 -30.74 -18.50 15.31
CA ILE A 425 -30.71 -17.85 16.62
C ILE A 425 -32.05 -18.13 17.33
N ALA A 426 -32.04 -19.06 18.26
CA ALA A 426 -33.27 -19.53 18.93
C ALA A 426 -33.82 -18.55 19.98
N ASP A 427 -32.94 -17.75 20.58
CA ASP A 427 -33.22 -16.77 21.64
C ASP A 427 -33.24 -15.35 21.13
N ALA A 428 -33.67 -15.16 19.88
CA ALA A 428 -33.77 -13.82 19.24
C ALA A 428 -34.68 -12.88 20.05
N LEU A 429 -34.32 -11.61 20.15
CA LEU A 429 -35.12 -10.55 20.78
C LEU A 429 -36.40 -10.32 19.99
N MET A 430 -37.58 -10.60 20.60
CA MET A 430 -38.86 -10.68 19.88
C MET A 430 -39.47 -9.33 19.49
N ASP A 431 -39.10 -8.23 20.17
CA ASP A 431 -39.66 -6.88 19.93
C ASP A 431 -38.58 -5.83 20.28
N PRO A 432 -37.62 -5.55 19.34
CA PRO A 432 -36.53 -4.60 19.57
C PRO A 432 -36.99 -3.15 19.44
N VAL A 433 -36.62 -2.32 20.38
CA VAL A 433 -36.78 -0.86 20.38
C VAL A 433 -35.45 -0.19 20.08
N LEU A 434 -35.41 0.68 19.08
CA LEU A 434 -34.22 1.40 18.63
C LEU A 434 -34.27 2.87 19.04
N GLN A 435 -33.21 3.37 19.68
CA GLN A 435 -32.99 4.79 19.96
C GLN A 435 -31.66 5.24 19.37
N LEU A 436 -31.68 6.31 18.57
CA LEU A 436 -30.50 6.97 18.05
C LEU A 436 -30.22 8.24 18.88
N ASN A 437 -29.07 8.29 19.54
CA ASN A 437 -28.69 9.39 20.42
C ASN A 437 -27.40 10.07 19.95
N ARG A 438 -27.20 11.35 20.33
CA ARG A 438 -25.92 12.06 20.25
C ARG A 438 -25.00 11.67 21.39
N ALA A 439 -23.75 12.12 21.30
CA ALA A 439 -22.72 11.88 22.34
C ALA A 439 -23.09 12.44 23.73
N ASP A 440 -23.92 13.47 23.78
CA ASP A 440 -24.43 14.07 25.03
C ASP A 440 -25.63 13.31 25.62
N GLY A 441 -26.02 12.22 25.00
CA GLY A 441 -27.18 11.41 25.37
C GLY A 441 -28.53 11.94 24.87
N SER A 442 -28.57 13.09 24.18
CA SER A 442 -29.82 13.62 23.62
C SER A 442 -30.36 12.75 22.50
N LEU A 443 -31.66 12.47 22.54
CA LEU A 443 -32.37 11.68 21.54
C LEU A 443 -32.40 12.41 20.20
N VAL A 444 -31.97 11.75 19.14
CA VAL A 444 -32.14 12.19 17.75
C VAL A 444 -33.46 11.66 17.21
N MET A 445 -33.67 10.34 17.32
CA MET A 445 -34.84 9.64 16.80
C MET A 445 -35.02 8.30 17.51
N ALA A 446 -36.23 7.80 17.58
CA ALA A 446 -36.53 6.48 18.06
C ALA A 446 -37.56 5.79 17.14
N ASN A 447 -37.49 4.46 17.09
CA ASN A 447 -38.46 3.65 16.38
C ASN A 447 -38.63 2.30 17.14
N ASP A 448 -39.83 1.82 17.14
CA ASP A 448 -40.25 0.55 17.74
C ASP A 448 -40.60 -0.46 16.64
N ASN A 449 -41.44 -0.04 15.69
CA ASN A 449 -41.86 -0.85 14.54
C ASN A 449 -41.58 -0.05 13.25
N TRP A 450 -40.77 -0.56 12.33
CA TRP A 450 -40.27 0.17 11.16
C TRP A 450 -41.36 0.75 10.25
N LYS A 451 -42.57 0.16 10.21
CA LYS A 451 -43.66 0.64 9.41
C LYS A 451 -44.33 1.91 9.96
N ASN A 452 -44.07 2.25 11.23
CA ASN A 452 -44.84 3.33 11.90
C ASN A 452 -44.45 4.75 11.45
N THR A 453 -43.22 4.96 10.92
CA THR A 453 -42.73 6.31 10.63
C THR A 453 -42.21 6.51 9.22
N GLN A 454 -41.20 5.76 8.78
CA GLN A 454 -40.44 5.99 7.55
C GLN A 454 -40.55 4.82 6.56
N GLN A 455 -41.65 4.09 6.55
CA GLN A 455 -41.83 2.86 5.76
C GLN A 455 -41.42 3.00 4.30
N ALA A 456 -41.94 3.99 3.57
CA ALA A 456 -41.61 4.19 2.15
C ALA A 456 -40.14 4.48 1.90
N GLN A 457 -39.49 5.27 2.79
CA GLN A 457 -38.08 5.62 2.68
C GLN A 457 -37.18 4.41 2.99
N LEU A 458 -37.54 3.60 3.97
CA LEU A 458 -36.82 2.37 4.32
C LEU A 458 -36.94 1.32 3.21
N MET A 459 -38.13 1.18 2.60
CA MET A 459 -38.31 0.31 1.44
C MET A 459 -37.48 0.78 0.24
N ALA A 460 -37.49 2.07 -0.08
CA ALA A 460 -36.69 2.64 -1.16
C ALA A 460 -35.18 2.51 -0.95
N ALA A 461 -34.73 2.53 0.30
CA ALA A 461 -33.32 2.31 0.66
C ALA A 461 -32.90 0.83 0.76
N GLY A 462 -33.86 -0.13 0.57
CA GLY A 462 -33.57 -1.56 0.74
C GLY A 462 -33.33 -1.98 2.20
N LEU A 463 -33.77 -1.17 3.15
CA LEU A 463 -33.53 -1.39 4.59
C LEU A 463 -34.77 -1.87 5.36
N ALA A 464 -35.87 -2.17 4.67
CA ALA A 464 -37.09 -2.66 5.29
C ALA A 464 -36.83 -4.00 6.01
N PRO A 465 -37.00 -4.09 7.33
CA PRO A 465 -36.90 -5.35 8.05
C PRO A 465 -37.96 -6.37 7.57
N ALA A 466 -37.64 -7.66 7.73
CA ALA A 466 -38.54 -8.72 7.30
C ALA A 466 -39.72 -8.95 8.27
N ASN A 467 -39.55 -8.59 9.54
CA ASN A 467 -40.58 -8.71 10.56
C ASN A 467 -41.12 -7.32 10.97
N ASP A 468 -42.41 -7.21 11.17
CA ASP A 468 -43.09 -5.93 11.50
C ASP A 468 -42.74 -5.37 12.88
N ASN A 469 -42.31 -6.23 13.81
CA ASN A 469 -41.89 -5.84 15.16
C ASN A 469 -40.41 -5.36 15.21
N GLU A 470 -39.71 -5.41 14.09
CA GLU A 470 -38.33 -4.91 14.04
C GLU A 470 -38.29 -3.40 13.84
N ALA A 471 -37.25 -2.76 14.38
CA ALA A 471 -37.12 -1.31 14.33
C ALA A 471 -36.13 -0.85 13.26
N ALA A 472 -36.46 0.22 12.55
CA ALA A 472 -35.55 0.87 11.60
C ALA A 472 -35.83 2.37 11.46
N LEU A 473 -34.78 3.14 11.16
CA LEU A 473 -34.90 4.58 10.92
C LEU A 473 -33.84 5.06 9.91
N ILE A 474 -34.11 6.19 9.29
CA ILE A 474 -33.17 6.94 8.43
C ILE A 474 -32.99 8.33 9.05
N ALA A 475 -31.73 8.74 9.23
CA ALA A 475 -31.39 10.06 9.74
C ALA A 475 -30.31 10.73 8.90
N THR A 476 -30.31 12.07 8.86
CA THR A 476 -29.23 12.88 8.29
C THR A 476 -28.50 13.55 9.44
N LEU A 477 -27.22 13.19 9.61
CA LEU A 477 -26.43 13.50 10.79
C LEU A 477 -25.22 14.38 10.44
N PRO A 478 -25.00 15.53 11.09
CA PRO A 478 -23.75 16.27 10.98
C PRO A 478 -22.57 15.44 11.53
N ALA A 479 -21.35 15.87 11.26
CA ALA A 479 -20.15 15.27 11.85
C ALA A 479 -20.26 15.24 13.38
N GLY A 480 -19.95 14.09 13.98
CA GLY A 480 -20.11 13.87 15.42
C GLY A 480 -20.19 12.39 15.80
N ASN A 481 -20.32 12.15 17.10
CA ASN A 481 -20.43 10.81 17.67
C ASN A 481 -21.89 10.50 17.99
N TYR A 482 -22.31 9.29 17.67
CA TYR A 482 -23.69 8.81 17.81
C TYR A 482 -23.70 7.42 18.43
N SER A 483 -24.83 7.06 19.04
CA SER A 483 -25.10 5.71 19.53
C SER A 483 -26.50 5.24 19.13
N ALA A 484 -26.56 4.03 18.58
CA ALA A 484 -27.80 3.28 18.38
C ALA A 484 -27.95 2.32 19.56
N ILE A 485 -28.96 2.53 20.39
CA ILE A 485 -29.27 1.71 21.56
C ILE A 485 -30.42 0.79 21.22
N VAL A 486 -30.20 -0.50 21.38
CA VAL A 486 -31.22 -1.54 21.19
C VAL A 486 -31.60 -2.11 22.54
N SER A 487 -32.88 -2.04 22.86
CA SER A 487 -33.49 -2.64 24.06
C SER A 487 -34.72 -3.45 23.67
N GLY A 488 -35.13 -4.36 24.52
CA GLY A 488 -36.39 -5.08 24.34
C GLY A 488 -37.58 -4.31 24.85
N LYS A 489 -38.66 -4.27 24.11
CA LYS A 489 -39.93 -3.69 24.52
C LYS A 489 -40.43 -4.36 25.81
N ASN A 490 -40.92 -3.55 26.76
CA ASN A 490 -41.42 -3.99 28.04
C ASN A 490 -40.41 -4.83 28.86
N GLY A 491 -39.11 -4.62 28.67
CA GLY A 491 -38.05 -5.33 29.34
C GLY A 491 -37.77 -6.73 28.77
N GLY A 492 -38.17 -6.99 27.53
CA GLY A 492 -37.81 -8.21 26.80
C GLY A 492 -36.29 -8.36 26.65
N THR A 493 -35.83 -9.61 26.60
CA THR A 493 -34.39 -9.94 26.45
C THR A 493 -34.22 -10.93 25.31
N GLY A 494 -33.00 -11.04 24.77
CA GLY A 494 -32.65 -11.95 23.68
C GLY A 494 -31.57 -11.40 22.78
N VAL A 495 -31.17 -12.14 21.76
CA VAL A 495 -30.14 -11.71 20.80
C VAL A 495 -30.71 -10.75 19.76
N ALA A 496 -30.07 -9.63 19.55
CA ALA A 496 -30.40 -8.68 18.49
C ALA A 496 -29.17 -8.32 17.63
N LEU A 497 -29.43 -7.84 16.42
CA LEU A 497 -28.45 -7.29 15.50
C LEU A 497 -28.75 -5.80 15.31
N ALA A 498 -27.83 -4.94 15.72
CA ALA A 498 -27.85 -3.52 15.44
C ALA A 498 -27.00 -3.23 14.19
N GLU A 499 -27.53 -2.49 13.23
CA GLU A 499 -26.86 -2.20 11.97
C GLU A 499 -26.90 -0.73 11.65
N VAL A 500 -25.79 -0.18 11.14
CA VAL A 500 -25.66 1.18 10.64
C VAL A 500 -25.17 1.13 9.19
N TYR A 501 -25.88 1.81 8.29
CA TYR A 501 -25.59 1.85 6.86
C TYR A 501 -25.27 3.27 6.41
N ASP A 502 -24.24 3.43 5.60
CA ASP A 502 -24.00 4.65 4.82
C ASP A 502 -24.92 4.66 3.59
N LEU A 503 -25.89 5.58 3.56
CA LEU A 503 -26.83 5.73 2.45
C LEU A 503 -26.38 6.79 1.42
N ASP A 504 -25.24 7.41 1.63
CA ASP A 504 -24.65 8.39 0.71
C ASP A 504 -23.13 8.27 0.68
N PRO A 505 -22.59 7.13 0.16
CA PRO A 505 -21.16 6.84 0.19
C PRO A 505 -20.31 7.75 -0.72
N THR A 506 -20.94 8.52 -1.61
CA THR A 506 -20.27 9.47 -2.51
C THR A 506 -20.07 10.86 -1.91
N SER A 507 -20.68 11.15 -0.75
CA SER A 507 -20.57 12.43 -0.08
C SER A 507 -19.18 12.64 0.58
N ASN A 508 -18.84 13.92 0.86
CA ASN A 508 -17.61 14.29 1.57
C ASN A 508 -17.67 14.03 3.08
N SER A 509 -18.45 13.06 3.50
CA SER A 509 -18.56 12.58 4.87
C SER A 509 -18.57 11.05 4.86
N ARG A 510 -18.12 10.43 5.97
CA ARG A 510 -17.99 8.97 6.07
C ARG A 510 -18.30 8.46 7.48
N LEU A 511 -18.55 7.16 7.58
CA LEU A 511 -18.51 6.42 8.83
C LEU A 511 -17.04 6.08 9.14
N ALA A 512 -16.46 6.68 10.17
CA ALA A 512 -15.03 6.54 10.49
C ALA A 512 -14.75 5.51 11.58
N ASN A 513 -15.74 5.19 12.42
CA ASN A 513 -15.63 4.19 13.48
C ASN A 513 -16.98 3.56 13.72
N VAL A 514 -16.95 2.32 14.14
CA VAL A 514 -18.08 1.69 14.83
C VAL A 514 -17.61 0.84 15.99
N SER A 515 -18.39 0.88 17.04
CA SER A 515 -18.18 0.10 18.26
C SER A 515 -19.46 -0.60 18.68
N THR A 516 -19.33 -1.81 19.22
CA THR A 516 -20.45 -2.52 19.85
C THR A 516 -20.03 -2.97 21.24
N ARG A 517 -20.79 -2.54 22.23
CA ARG A 517 -20.63 -2.99 23.61
C ARG A 517 -21.75 -3.96 23.97
N ALA A 518 -21.37 -5.16 24.43
CA ALA A 518 -22.31 -6.14 24.90
C ALA A 518 -21.67 -7.19 25.80
N HIS A 519 -22.50 -8.06 26.40
CA HIS A 519 -22.05 -9.24 27.11
C HIS A 519 -21.50 -10.27 26.12
N VAL A 520 -20.35 -10.87 26.43
CA VAL A 520 -19.71 -11.98 25.72
C VAL A 520 -19.94 -13.23 26.56
N GLY A 521 -20.69 -14.17 26.01
CA GLY A 521 -20.91 -15.51 26.56
C GLY A 521 -20.00 -16.56 25.94
N THR A 522 -20.45 -17.80 25.92
CA THR A 522 -19.78 -18.93 25.29
C THR A 522 -20.55 -19.43 24.07
N ASP A 523 -19.93 -20.25 23.23
CA ASP A 523 -20.50 -20.89 22.05
C ASP A 523 -21.10 -19.89 21.04
N SER A 524 -22.42 -19.79 20.91
CA SER A 524 -23.12 -18.86 20.01
C SER A 524 -23.27 -17.46 20.56
N ASP A 525 -23.04 -17.25 21.86
CA ASP A 525 -23.29 -15.97 22.56
C ASP A 525 -22.06 -15.07 22.60
N VAL A 526 -21.19 -15.20 21.62
CA VAL A 526 -20.01 -14.35 21.43
C VAL A 526 -20.40 -13.00 20.83
N LEU A 527 -19.59 -11.98 21.10
CA LEU A 527 -19.78 -10.66 20.49
C LEU A 527 -19.22 -10.64 19.06
N ILE A 528 -20.07 -10.31 18.11
CA ILE A 528 -19.73 -10.26 16.69
C ILE A 528 -19.95 -8.85 16.14
N SER A 529 -18.94 -8.32 15.45
CA SER A 529 -19.06 -7.08 14.66
C SER A 529 -18.78 -7.39 13.19
N GLY A 530 -19.79 -7.23 12.34
CA GLY A 530 -19.67 -7.30 10.89
C GLY A 530 -19.47 -5.93 10.30
N PHE A 531 -18.66 -5.82 9.23
CA PHE A 531 -18.51 -4.58 8.48
C PHE A 531 -18.27 -4.85 6.99
N ILE A 532 -18.70 -3.90 6.16
CA ILE A 532 -18.51 -3.93 4.71
C ILE A 532 -17.67 -2.73 4.33
N THR A 533 -16.58 -2.97 3.58
CA THR A 533 -15.79 -1.93 2.96
C THR A 533 -16.04 -1.91 1.45
N GLY A 534 -16.12 -0.73 0.84
CA GLY A 534 -16.41 -0.62 -0.59
C GLY A 534 -16.47 0.81 -1.13
N ASN A 535 -17.27 1.04 -2.16
CA ASN A 535 -17.44 2.29 -2.90
C ASN A 535 -16.19 2.79 -3.63
N ARG A 536 -15.00 2.24 -3.33
CA ARG A 536 -13.72 2.55 -3.97
C ARG A 536 -12.91 1.26 -4.09
N ILE A 537 -11.91 1.28 -4.96
CA ILE A 537 -11.20 0.06 -5.40
C ILE A 537 -9.99 -0.31 -4.57
N GLY A 538 -9.41 0.65 -3.85
CA GLY A 538 -8.21 0.44 -3.05
C GLY A 538 -8.51 -0.25 -1.73
N ALA A 539 -7.51 -0.91 -1.17
CA ALA A 539 -7.60 -1.42 0.18
C ALA A 539 -7.67 -0.27 1.20
N THR A 540 -8.38 -0.50 2.30
CA THR A 540 -8.44 0.42 3.43
C THR A 540 -7.66 -0.12 4.62
N ARG A 541 -7.05 0.75 5.41
CA ARG A 541 -6.42 0.39 6.68
C ARG A 541 -7.47 0.35 7.76
N VAL A 542 -7.55 -0.77 8.47
CA VAL A 542 -8.53 -0.98 9.53
C VAL A 542 -7.80 -1.31 10.82
N ALA A 543 -8.18 -0.64 11.91
CA ALA A 543 -7.80 -1.01 13.26
C ALA A 543 -9.02 -1.58 13.99
N ILE A 544 -8.86 -2.74 14.61
CA ILE A 544 -9.92 -3.42 15.38
C ILE A 544 -9.40 -3.64 16.79
N ARG A 545 -10.22 -3.29 17.80
CA ARG A 545 -9.88 -3.53 19.20
C ARG A 545 -10.97 -4.32 19.90
N ALA A 546 -10.57 -5.18 20.82
CA ALA A 546 -11.47 -5.83 21.75
C ALA A 546 -11.06 -5.45 23.18
N LEU A 547 -11.86 -4.60 23.81
CA LEU A 547 -11.61 -4.06 25.14
C LEU A 547 -12.48 -4.77 26.16
N GLY A 548 -11.89 -5.09 27.31
CA GLY A 548 -12.57 -5.74 28.42
C GLY A 548 -12.16 -5.11 29.76
N PRO A 549 -10.98 -5.44 30.33
CA PRO A 549 -10.56 -4.96 31.65
C PRO A 549 -10.59 -3.44 31.79
N SER A 550 -10.27 -2.70 30.75
CA SER A 550 -10.28 -1.23 30.78
C SER A 550 -11.67 -0.63 30.92
N LEU A 551 -12.75 -1.38 30.67
CA LEU A 551 -14.12 -0.91 30.82
C LEU A 551 -14.53 -0.71 32.29
N GLN A 552 -13.79 -1.28 33.22
CA GLN A 552 -14.02 -1.08 34.65
C GLN A 552 -13.94 0.40 35.05
N LYS A 553 -13.06 1.17 34.39
CA LYS A 553 -12.92 2.63 34.62
C LYS A 553 -14.20 3.41 34.28
N PHE A 554 -15.06 2.83 33.43
CA PHE A 554 -16.32 3.41 32.99
C PHE A 554 -17.54 2.85 33.73
N GLY A 555 -17.31 2.16 34.86
CA GLY A 555 -18.37 1.66 35.73
C GLY A 555 -19.01 0.34 35.28
N ILE A 556 -18.37 -0.38 34.35
CA ILE A 556 -18.80 -1.74 33.97
C ILE A 556 -18.38 -2.70 35.09
N ALA A 557 -19.36 -3.32 35.75
CA ALA A 557 -19.13 -4.14 36.93
C ALA A 557 -18.46 -5.49 36.61
N ASN A 558 -18.80 -6.10 35.47
CA ASN A 558 -18.33 -7.41 35.02
C ASN A 558 -17.69 -7.30 33.62
N PRO A 559 -16.55 -6.61 33.46
CA PRO A 559 -15.86 -6.57 32.17
C PRO A 559 -15.29 -7.96 31.84
N LEU A 560 -15.20 -8.29 30.55
CA LEU A 560 -14.53 -9.50 30.10
C LEU A 560 -13.05 -9.48 30.52
N PRO A 561 -12.55 -10.46 31.29
CA PRO A 561 -11.21 -10.34 31.88
C PRO A 561 -10.06 -10.44 30.87
N ASP A 562 -10.23 -11.20 29.79
CA ASP A 562 -9.19 -11.49 28.81
C ASP A 562 -9.85 -11.74 27.44
N PRO A 563 -10.08 -10.66 26.62
CA PRO A 563 -10.75 -10.75 25.33
C PRO A 563 -9.80 -11.26 24.25
N GLN A 564 -10.21 -12.27 23.49
CA GLN A 564 -9.55 -12.74 22.27
C GLN A 564 -10.29 -12.21 21.04
N LEU A 565 -9.55 -11.78 20.02
CA LEU A 565 -10.07 -11.18 18.79
C LEU A 565 -9.68 -12.01 17.57
N ALA A 566 -10.66 -12.35 16.74
CA ALA A 566 -10.45 -13.00 15.45
C ALA A 566 -11.15 -12.20 14.33
N LEU A 567 -10.47 -12.02 13.19
CA LEU A 567 -11.01 -11.38 11.99
C LEU A 567 -11.11 -12.42 10.88
N VAL A 568 -12.31 -12.58 10.30
CA VAL A 568 -12.57 -13.47 9.17
C VAL A 568 -13.18 -12.72 7.99
N ASN A 569 -12.96 -13.24 6.76
CA ASN A 569 -13.61 -12.74 5.56
C ASN A 569 -15.01 -13.36 5.35
N ALA A 570 -15.69 -12.97 4.27
CA ALA A 570 -17.01 -13.45 3.90
C ALA A 570 -17.11 -14.99 3.72
N ASN A 571 -16.00 -15.68 3.45
CA ASN A 571 -15.92 -17.13 3.30
C ASN A 571 -15.60 -17.84 4.63
N GLY A 572 -15.50 -17.12 5.75
CA GLY A 572 -15.10 -17.66 7.04
C GLY A 572 -13.59 -17.93 7.19
N THR A 573 -12.76 -17.48 6.21
CA THR A 573 -11.31 -17.65 6.31
C THR A 573 -10.75 -16.69 7.35
N LEU A 574 -9.96 -17.19 8.30
CA LEU A 574 -9.25 -16.39 9.29
C LEU A 574 -8.17 -15.54 8.59
N LEU A 575 -8.24 -14.24 8.77
CA LEU A 575 -7.29 -13.27 8.22
C LEU A 575 -6.25 -12.84 9.26
N ALA A 576 -6.67 -12.62 10.49
CA ALA A 576 -5.83 -12.24 11.60
C ALA A 576 -6.49 -12.63 12.93
N SER A 577 -5.69 -12.84 13.95
CA SER A 577 -6.15 -13.02 15.33
C SER A 577 -5.17 -12.40 16.31
N ASP A 578 -5.65 -11.98 17.45
CA ASP A 578 -4.85 -11.41 18.53
C ASP A 578 -5.45 -11.79 19.89
N ASP A 579 -4.57 -11.92 20.90
CA ASP A 579 -4.94 -12.27 22.28
C ASP A 579 -4.47 -11.14 23.23
N ASP A 580 -3.22 -10.73 23.08
CA ASP A 580 -2.59 -9.65 23.85
C ASP A 580 -1.94 -8.67 22.86
N TRP A 581 -2.44 -7.45 22.72
CA TRP A 581 -2.12 -6.50 21.64
C TRP A 581 -0.63 -6.18 21.44
N GLN A 582 0.21 -6.41 22.46
CA GLN A 582 1.65 -6.16 22.40
C GLN A 582 2.47 -7.36 21.91
N THR A 583 1.83 -8.53 21.74
CA THR A 583 2.55 -9.76 21.35
C THR A 583 3.19 -9.68 19.97
N HIS A 584 2.55 -8.98 19.04
CA HIS A 584 3.04 -8.78 17.69
C HIS A 584 3.58 -7.35 17.50
N GLN A 585 4.90 -7.18 17.61
CA GLN A 585 5.56 -5.86 17.65
C GLN A 585 5.17 -4.92 16.48
N ALA A 586 5.05 -5.43 15.25
CA ALA A 586 4.65 -4.63 14.08
C ALA A 586 3.20 -4.14 14.19
N GLN A 587 2.27 -4.97 14.65
CA GLN A 587 0.88 -4.58 14.91
C GLN A 587 0.79 -3.58 16.07
N ALA A 588 1.49 -3.83 17.17
CA ALA A 588 1.53 -2.94 18.32
C ALA A 588 2.04 -1.53 17.93
N ALA A 589 3.07 -1.45 17.09
CA ALA A 589 3.58 -0.19 16.56
C ALA A 589 2.54 0.54 15.70
N ALA A 590 1.82 -0.17 14.82
CA ALA A 590 0.77 0.40 13.99
C ALA A 590 -0.41 0.91 14.86
N ILE A 591 -0.91 0.11 15.78
CA ILE A 591 -2.00 0.48 16.71
C ILE A 591 -1.59 1.71 17.56
N THR A 592 -0.33 1.76 18.01
CA THR A 592 0.19 2.91 18.74
C THR A 592 0.26 4.17 17.88
N SER A 593 0.67 4.05 16.61
CA SER A 593 0.76 5.18 15.68
C SER A 593 -0.62 5.77 15.34
N TYR A 594 -1.68 4.96 15.38
CA TYR A 594 -3.07 5.41 15.23
C TYR A 594 -3.65 6.05 16.52
N GLY A 595 -2.92 6.01 17.63
CA GLY A 595 -3.42 6.48 18.93
C GLY A 595 -4.47 5.54 19.54
N LEU A 596 -4.53 4.29 19.09
CA LEU A 596 -5.54 3.32 19.48
C LEU A 596 -5.02 2.23 20.44
N ALA A 597 -3.82 2.40 21.00
CA ALA A 597 -3.24 1.44 21.93
C ALA A 597 -4.19 1.15 23.12
N PRO A 598 -4.59 -0.13 23.34
CA PRO A 598 -5.35 -0.50 24.53
C PRO A 598 -4.60 -0.13 25.81
N SER A 599 -5.35 0.23 26.86
CA SER A 599 -4.74 0.63 28.14
C SER A 599 -4.42 -0.54 29.08
N ASN A 600 -4.83 -1.75 28.72
CA ASN A 600 -4.53 -2.99 29.40
C ASN A 600 -3.87 -3.98 28.44
N ASN A 601 -2.84 -4.70 28.87
CA ASN A 601 -2.08 -5.60 28.02
C ASN A 601 -2.83 -6.88 27.64
N LEU A 602 -3.83 -7.27 28.41
CA LEU A 602 -4.71 -8.42 28.11
C LEU A 602 -5.79 -8.10 27.07
N GLU A 603 -5.85 -6.88 26.57
CA GLU A 603 -6.80 -6.49 25.52
C GLU A 603 -6.21 -6.76 24.15
N SER A 604 -7.05 -7.11 23.18
CA SER A 604 -6.62 -7.46 21.82
C SER A 604 -6.74 -6.31 20.85
N ALA A 605 -5.82 -6.22 19.89
CA ALA A 605 -5.90 -5.25 18.79
C ALA A 605 -5.26 -5.77 17.49
N ILE A 606 -5.94 -5.57 16.37
CA ILE A 606 -5.48 -5.93 15.01
C ILE A 606 -5.40 -4.67 14.16
N ALA A 607 -4.27 -4.46 13.48
CA ALA A 607 -4.10 -3.46 12.42
C ALA A 607 -3.84 -4.19 11.10
N ILE A 608 -4.69 -3.98 10.10
CA ILE A 608 -4.64 -4.72 8.85
C ILE A 608 -5.12 -3.87 7.67
N SER A 609 -4.57 -4.12 6.46
CA SER A 609 -5.07 -3.54 5.21
C SER A 609 -6.04 -4.53 4.54
N LEU A 610 -7.26 -4.10 4.29
CA LEU A 610 -8.35 -4.93 3.76
C LEU A 610 -8.81 -4.43 2.38
N ALA A 611 -8.92 -5.34 1.43
CA ALA A 611 -9.57 -5.07 0.14
C ALA A 611 -11.06 -4.74 0.34
N PRO A 612 -11.75 -4.15 -0.66
CA PRO A 612 -13.21 -4.06 -0.65
C PRO A 612 -13.84 -5.43 -0.43
N GLY A 613 -14.77 -5.54 0.55
CA GLY A 613 -15.38 -6.82 0.90
C GLY A 613 -16.16 -6.79 2.21
N SER A 614 -16.66 -7.96 2.62
CA SER A 614 -17.37 -8.16 3.88
C SER A 614 -16.49 -8.90 4.86
N TYR A 615 -16.46 -8.43 6.10
CA TYR A 615 -15.60 -8.93 7.15
C TYR A 615 -16.37 -9.09 8.46
N THR A 616 -15.90 -10.01 9.30
CA THR A 616 -16.48 -10.26 10.61
C THR A 616 -15.37 -10.33 11.65
N ALA A 617 -15.46 -9.48 12.66
CA ALA A 617 -14.62 -9.52 13.84
C ALA A 617 -15.40 -10.20 14.99
N ILE A 618 -14.76 -11.16 15.63
CA ILE A 618 -15.37 -12.03 16.65
C ILE A 618 -14.57 -11.86 17.94
N VAL A 619 -15.26 -11.57 19.04
CA VAL A 619 -14.67 -11.46 20.36
C VAL A 619 -15.17 -12.62 21.23
N THR A 620 -14.22 -13.37 21.80
CA THR A 620 -14.43 -14.43 22.76
C THR A 620 -13.63 -14.15 24.03
N GLY A 621 -13.98 -14.79 25.13
CA GLY A 621 -13.16 -14.76 26.33
C GLY A 621 -12.18 -15.93 26.35
N LYS A 622 -10.91 -15.67 26.66
CA LYS A 622 -9.89 -16.70 26.86
C LYS A 622 -10.34 -17.69 27.91
N ASN A 623 -10.12 -18.99 27.65
CA ASN A 623 -10.55 -20.09 28.53
C ASN A 623 -12.05 -20.07 28.83
N ASN A 624 -12.90 -19.67 27.88
CA ASN A 624 -14.37 -19.57 28.04
C ASN A 624 -14.82 -18.57 29.12
N GLN A 625 -14.01 -17.57 29.42
CA GLN A 625 -14.41 -16.49 30.31
C GLN A 625 -15.55 -15.68 29.69
N THR A 626 -16.40 -15.12 30.54
CA THR A 626 -17.55 -14.31 30.12
C THR A 626 -17.53 -12.95 30.79
N GLY A 627 -18.18 -11.97 30.17
CA GLY A 627 -18.26 -10.62 30.70
C GLY A 627 -18.57 -9.59 29.61
N VAL A 628 -18.66 -8.34 29.98
CA VAL A 628 -18.92 -7.25 29.03
C VAL A 628 -17.64 -6.86 28.29
N ALA A 629 -17.70 -6.86 26.96
CA ALA A 629 -16.62 -6.34 26.10
C ALA A 629 -17.12 -5.21 25.21
N LEU A 630 -16.18 -4.45 24.69
CA LEU A 630 -16.37 -3.45 23.64
C LEU A 630 -15.49 -3.84 22.45
N ILE A 631 -16.10 -4.12 21.31
CA ILE A 631 -15.40 -4.23 20.04
C ILE A 631 -15.47 -2.90 19.29
N GLU A 632 -14.38 -2.47 18.71
CA GLU A 632 -14.30 -1.24 17.92
C GLU A 632 -13.60 -1.50 16.61
N VAL A 633 -14.16 -0.95 15.52
CA VAL A 633 -13.58 -1.01 14.18
C VAL A 633 -13.38 0.44 13.71
N TYR A 634 -12.15 0.80 13.37
CA TYR A 634 -11.74 2.11 12.89
C TYR A 634 -11.29 2.03 11.45
N ASP A 635 -11.74 2.97 10.63
CA ASP A 635 -11.25 3.21 9.27
C ASP A 635 -10.14 4.26 9.34
N GLU A 636 -8.88 3.81 9.25
CA GLU A 636 -7.66 4.61 9.41
C GLU A 636 -7.13 5.09 8.04
N GLN A 637 -7.93 5.99 7.38
CA GLN A 637 -7.58 6.61 6.08
C GLN A 637 -6.82 7.92 6.24
#